data_22879b8c2fa694ab21953972e8b64ceb
#
_entry.id   22879b8c2fa694ab21953972e8b64ceb
#
_cell.length_a   1.000
_cell.length_b   1.000
_cell.length_c   1.000
_cell.angle_alpha   90.00
_cell.angle_beta   90.00
_cell.angle_gamma   90.00
#
_symmetry.space_group_name_H-M   'P 1'
#
loop_
_entity.id
_entity.type
_entity.pdbx_description
1 polymer ?
#
loop_
_entity_poly.entity_id
_entity_poly.type
_entity_poly.pdbx_seq_one_letter_code
_entity_poly.pdbx_strand_id
1 'polypeptide(L)'
;MISKQLIGITLATGLVAITASAERAQAQAGWNVCRDVECLDQGWNDAQRRWWYTTTQGSRLLPLSWMRALEQPGDGDGAIRAFLDRAYMDELGYIANPDPVHNPEGLPLGWVVDQDKTLDADLMCDTFPETCDALTMREPWVGLTCSACHTNEITHQGRRLRVEGAPTLADFQRMEEDLLQALKDTVADRDRFDRFARAVLGSDQTIDGRESLELQLNEQIVWQQALADKNAAPKVRYGHARLDAQGHILNKVALTIRHPNQITNVLADAPASYPHIWNTSQQDQLQWNGIAPRMFKIRFLGENTELGALVRNTSEVIGVFAHLETDKSKVLRGYPSSARVRELISLERQLESLQSPRWPEEMLGAIDWDLAARGREVFARKIDGESCADCHSHMAPTDTSSNMKISMTPLAELGTDVFTTCNTFLHRSKPGNFGGQLVDTKFTRIDRDEDYTRLMLVNATVGTIRGKLFEVLAAILGEDDRPSGIRTETGLVTEYLPGVSDAKKKADAEECLTQEHPLLAYKARSLNGIWATAPYLHNGSVPTLYDLLLPARMRNVATALDAELPEDAATRPEVFGVGSREFDPVKVGFVSGLDQNPFTFRARGEDGEPIPGNFNSGHDYGTAGLSEEDRRALVEYLKTL
;
A
#
# COMPACT_ATOMS: atom_id res chain seq x y z
N MET A 1 -2.84 28.49 -60.36
CA MET A 1 -3.48 27.19 -60.09
C MET A 1 -2.89 26.44 -58.85
N ILE A 2 -1.82 26.92 -58.27
CA ILE A 2 -1.13 26.22 -57.11
C ILE A 2 -1.77 26.54 -55.73
N SER A 3 -2.50 27.66 -55.62
CA SER A 3 -3.06 28.11 -54.32
C SER A 3 -4.34 27.37 -53.84
N LYS A 4 -5.08 26.71 -54.73
CA LYS A 4 -6.33 26.02 -54.37
C LYS A 4 -6.14 24.56 -53.90
N GLN A 5 -4.99 23.93 -54.23
CA GLN A 5 -4.72 22.56 -53.79
C GLN A 5 -4.12 22.48 -52.37
N LEU A 6 -3.37 23.51 -51.93
CA LEU A 6 -2.83 23.53 -50.54
C LEU A 6 -3.91 23.78 -49.49
N ILE A 7 -4.95 24.55 -49.80
CA ILE A 7 -6.06 24.81 -48.85
C ILE A 7 -6.95 23.57 -48.67
N GLY A 8 -7.08 22.73 -49.70
CA GLY A 8 -7.86 21.49 -49.63
C GLY A 8 -7.20 20.40 -48.75
N ILE A 9 -5.88 20.32 -48.76
CA ILE A 9 -5.14 19.31 -47.95
C ILE A 9 -5.11 19.71 -46.49
N THR A 10 -4.97 20.99 -46.17
CA THR A 10 -4.96 21.48 -44.77
C THR A 10 -6.35 21.37 -44.10
N LEU A 11 -7.43 21.54 -44.89
CA LEU A 11 -8.80 21.35 -44.39
C LEU A 11 -9.16 19.88 -44.20
N ALA A 12 -8.70 18.99 -45.07
CA ALA A 12 -8.96 17.56 -44.96
C ALA A 12 -8.20 16.92 -43.77
N THR A 13 -6.95 17.29 -43.55
CA THR A 13 -6.17 16.83 -42.39
C THR A 13 -6.69 17.41 -41.07
N GLY A 14 -7.16 18.66 -41.07
CA GLY A 14 -7.82 19.25 -39.89
C GLY A 14 -9.15 18.57 -39.53
N LEU A 15 -9.97 18.22 -40.56
CA LEU A 15 -11.25 17.52 -40.31
C LEU A 15 -11.05 16.08 -39.83
N VAL A 16 -10.06 15.36 -40.35
CA VAL A 16 -9.74 13.99 -39.90
C VAL A 16 -9.18 14.00 -38.49
N ALA A 17 -8.38 14.98 -38.09
CA ALA A 17 -7.89 15.14 -36.72
C ALA A 17 -9.01 15.53 -35.75
N ILE A 18 -9.96 16.35 -36.18
CA ILE A 18 -11.11 16.75 -35.34
C ILE A 18 -12.11 15.59 -35.18
N THR A 19 -12.35 14.80 -36.23
CA THR A 19 -13.21 13.62 -36.14
C THR A 19 -12.57 12.51 -35.27
N ALA A 20 -11.29 12.23 -35.41
CA ALA A 20 -10.57 11.27 -34.59
C ALA A 20 -10.49 11.70 -33.12
N SER A 21 -10.37 13.00 -32.85
CA SER A 21 -10.43 13.52 -31.46
C SER A 21 -11.86 13.51 -30.88
N ALA A 22 -12.88 13.77 -31.73
CA ALA A 22 -14.28 13.68 -31.29
C ALA A 22 -14.73 12.24 -31.10
N GLU A 23 -14.31 11.29 -31.93
CA GLU A 23 -14.57 9.85 -31.72
C GLU A 23 -13.83 9.31 -30.49
N ARG A 24 -12.59 9.73 -30.23
CA ARG A 24 -11.89 9.42 -28.97
C ARG A 24 -12.58 10.04 -27.76
N ALA A 25 -13.03 11.28 -27.86
CA ALA A 25 -13.77 11.94 -26.79
C ALA A 25 -15.14 11.29 -26.53
N GLN A 26 -15.84 10.83 -27.59
CA GLN A 26 -17.08 10.06 -27.46
C GLN A 26 -16.86 8.64 -26.91
N ALA A 27 -15.78 7.96 -27.32
CA ALA A 27 -15.39 6.67 -26.74
C ALA A 27 -14.97 6.83 -25.26
N GLN A 28 -14.29 7.92 -24.92
CA GLN A 28 -13.95 8.26 -23.55
C GLN A 28 -15.18 8.60 -22.68
N ALA A 29 -16.20 9.23 -23.25
CA ALA A 29 -17.43 9.57 -22.55
C ALA A 29 -18.37 8.38 -22.33
N GLY A 30 -18.13 7.23 -22.97
CA GLY A 30 -19.04 6.09 -22.97
C GLY A 30 -18.74 4.97 -21.99
N TRP A 31 -17.52 4.91 -21.41
CA TRP A 31 -17.17 3.84 -20.47
C TRP A 31 -17.49 4.23 -19.04
N ASN A 32 -18.50 3.57 -18.47
CA ASN A 32 -18.87 3.72 -17.06
C ASN A 32 -18.05 2.74 -16.21
N VAL A 33 -17.20 3.25 -15.33
CA VAL A 33 -16.37 2.45 -14.42
C VAL A 33 -17.18 1.69 -13.38
N CYS A 34 -18.44 2.11 -13.16
CA CYS A 34 -19.41 1.51 -12.26
C CYS A 34 -20.46 0.66 -13.00
N ARG A 35 -20.15 0.17 -14.21
CA ARG A 35 -21.11 -0.57 -15.06
C ARG A 35 -21.54 -1.90 -14.46
N ASP A 36 -20.57 -2.66 -13.95
CA ASP A 36 -20.77 -4.04 -13.46
C ASP A 36 -20.63 -4.12 -11.93
N VAL A 37 -20.57 -2.98 -11.24
CA VAL A 37 -20.43 -2.83 -9.81
C VAL A 37 -21.09 -1.54 -9.36
N GLU A 38 -21.72 -1.52 -8.21
CA GLU A 38 -22.21 -0.28 -7.61
C GLU A 38 -21.05 0.51 -7.03
N CYS A 39 -20.91 1.79 -7.37
CA CYS A 39 -19.92 2.66 -6.77
C CYS A 39 -20.60 3.56 -5.74
N LEU A 40 -20.02 3.66 -4.56
CA LEU A 40 -20.48 4.61 -3.55
C LEU A 40 -20.28 6.07 -4.00
N ASP A 41 -21.16 6.94 -3.55
CA ASP A 41 -20.92 8.38 -3.67
C ASP A 41 -19.92 8.82 -2.60
N GLN A 42 -18.68 8.97 -3.02
CA GLN A 42 -17.56 9.43 -2.21
C GLN A 42 -16.96 10.74 -2.77
N GLY A 43 -17.78 11.52 -3.48
CA GLY A 43 -17.38 12.81 -4.06
C GLY A 43 -16.63 12.71 -5.39
N TRP A 44 -16.29 11.51 -5.87
CA TRP A 44 -15.58 11.32 -7.14
C TRP A 44 -16.55 10.94 -8.28
N ASN A 45 -16.32 11.53 -9.44
CA ASN A 45 -16.96 11.14 -10.70
C ASN A 45 -16.19 10.00 -11.41
N ASP A 46 -16.77 9.48 -12.50
CA ASP A 46 -16.16 8.38 -13.26
C ASP A 46 -14.79 8.72 -13.85
N ALA A 47 -14.54 9.97 -14.23
CA ALA A 47 -13.24 10.39 -14.75
C ALA A 47 -12.17 10.37 -13.65
N GLN A 48 -12.51 10.83 -12.45
CA GLN A 48 -11.61 10.81 -11.29
C GLN A 48 -11.32 9.37 -10.84
N ARG A 49 -12.34 8.49 -10.78
CA ARG A 49 -12.14 7.06 -10.49
C ARG A 49 -11.24 6.40 -11.52
N ARG A 50 -11.51 6.60 -12.81
CA ARG A 50 -10.69 6.05 -13.89
C ARG A 50 -9.25 6.52 -13.78
N TRP A 51 -9.05 7.81 -13.56
CA TRP A 51 -7.72 8.38 -13.39
C TRP A 51 -7.00 7.76 -12.19
N TRP A 52 -7.68 7.58 -11.06
CA TRP A 52 -7.18 6.91 -9.86
C TRP A 52 -6.75 5.46 -10.12
N TYR A 53 -7.48 4.73 -10.98
CA TYR A 53 -7.17 3.32 -11.27
C TYR A 53 -6.01 3.14 -12.24
N THR A 54 -5.69 4.13 -13.06
CA THR A 54 -4.79 3.98 -14.20
C THR A 54 -3.57 4.89 -14.17
N THR A 55 -3.48 5.83 -13.22
CA THR A 55 -2.34 6.72 -13.11
C THR A 55 -1.16 6.02 -12.46
N THR A 56 -0.03 5.96 -13.19
CA THR A 56 1.21 5.38 -12.66
C THR A 56 1.85 6.29 -11.62
N GLN A 57 2.43 5.68 -10.59
CA GLN A 57 3.31 6.36 -9.63
C GLN A 57 4.80 6.10 -9.90
N GLY A 58 5.12 5.35 -10.98
CA GLY A 58 6.48 4.96 -11.34
C GLY A 58 6.93 3.63 -10.74
N SER A 59 6.00 2.82 -10.27
CA SER A 59 6.26 1.43 -9.87
C SER A 59 6.57 0.57 -11.08
N ARG A 60 7.58 -0.31 -10.99
CA ARG A 60 8.08 -1.17 -12.08
C ARG A 60 8.40 -2.56 -11.54
N LEU A 61 7.44 -3.45 -11.62
CA LEU A 61 7.56 -4.82 -11.13
C LEU A 61 8.25 -5.73 -12.14
N LEU A 62 7.73 -5.76 -13.39
CA LEU A 62 8.32 -6.47 -14.53
C LEU A 62 8.09 -5.70 -15.84
N PRO A 63 8.95 -5.89 -16.87
CA PRO A 63 8.67 -5.43 -18.21
C PRO A 63 7.31 -5.92 -18.71
N LEU A 64 6.57 -5.06 -19.41
CA LEU A 64 5.24 -5.41 -19.90
C LEU A 64 5.26 -6.62 -20.85
N SER A 65 6.28 -6.73 -21.69
CA SER A 65 6.49 -7.87 -22.58
C SER A 65 6.64 -9.17 -21.81
N TRP A 66 7.35 -9.16 -20.69
CA TRP A 66 7.53 -10.31 -19.83
C TRP A 66 6.24 -10.68 -19.09
N MET A 67 5.58 -9.69 -18.52
CA MET A 67 4.33 -9.92 -17.78
C MET A 67 3.24 -10.53 -18.65
N ARG A 68 3.16 -10.14 -19.92
CA ARG A 68 2.24 -10.73 -20.92
C ARG A 68 2.58 -12.18 -21.27
N ALA A 69 3.88 -12.49 -21.29
CA ALA A 69 4.38 -13.81 -21.70
C ALA A 69 4.48 -14.81 -20.54
N LEU A 70 4.44 -14.31 -19.29
CA LEU A 70 4.65 -15.12 -18.11
C LEU A 70 3.46 -16.05 -17.86
N GLU A 71 3.76 -17.32 -17.59
CA GLU A 71 2.80 -18.34 -17.19
C GLU A 71 2.74 -18.44 -15.67
N GLN A 72 1.62 -18.86 -15.10
CA GLN A 72 1.49 -19.16 -13.67
C GLN A 72 2.52 -20.18 -13.22
N PRO A 73 2.88 -20.27 -11.93
CA PRO A 73 3.69 -21.37 -11.41
C PRO A 73 3.11 -22.72 -11.82
N GLY A 74 3.98 -23.68 -12.10
CA GLY A 74 3.55 -25.03 -12.48
C GLY A 74 2.90 -25.75 -11.30
N ASP A 75 1.65 -26.19 -11.47
CA ASP A 75 0.91 -27.01 -10.49
C ASP A 75 0.99 -28.52 -10.75
N GLY A 76 1.74 -28.92 -11.79
CA GLY A 76 1.94 -30.30 -12.17
C GLY A 76 0.83 -30.90 -13.06
N ASP A 77 -0.22 -30.16 -13.39
CA ASP A 77 -1.30 -30.62 -14.29
C ASP A 77 -0.96 -30.46 -15.78
N GLY A 78 0.14 -29.75 -16.09
CA GLY A 78 0.61 -29.53 -17.46
C GLY A 78 -0.20 -28.47 -18.23
N ALA A 79 -1.13 -27.78 -17.61
CA ALA A 79 -1.91 -26.74 -18.26
C ALA A 79 -1.10 -25.43 -18.39
N ILE A 80 -1.19 -24.78 -19.55
CA ILE A 80 -0.57 -23.49 -19.80
C ILE A 80 -1.59 -22.41 -19.45
N ARG A 81 -1.32 -21.63 -18.38
CA ARG A 81 -2.16 -20.54 -17.92
C ARG A 81 -1.33 -19.27 -17.80
N ALA A 82 -1.82 -18.15 -18.32
CA ALA A 82 -1.15 -16.85 -18.20
C ALA A 82 -1.13 -16.40 -16.74
N PHE A 83 -0.05 -15.73 -16.32
CA PHE A 83 0.04 -15.16 -14.97
C PHE A 83 -1.04 -14.09 -14.73
N LEU A 84 -1.36 -13.29 -15.75
CA LEU A 84 -2.44 -12.29 -15.70
C LEU A 84 -3.84 -12.88 -15.97
N ASP A 85 -4.04 -14.19 -15.87
CA ASP A 85 -5.38 -14.78 -15.99
C ASP A 85 -6.33 -14.16 -14.97
N ARG A 86 -7.53 -13.76 -15.41
CA ARG A 86 -8.48 -13.02 -14.58
C ARG A 86 -8.93 -13.81 -13.35
N ALA A 87 -9.16 -15.11 -13.49
CA ALA A 87 -9.61 -15.95 -12.38
C ALA A 87 -8.50 -16.11 -11.33
N TYR A 88 -7.26 -16.26 -11.81
CA TYR A 88 -6.10 -16.33 -10.95
C TYR A 88 -5.84 -15.01 -10.19
N MET A 89 -5.94 -13.87 -10.87
CA MET A 89 -5.81 -12.57 -10.20
C MET A 89 -6.94 -12.32 -9.19
N ASP A 90 -8.15 -12.79 -9.47
CA ASP A 90 -9.27 -12.74 -8.52
C ASP A 90 -9.04 -13.65 -7.29
N GLU A 91 -8.46 -14.84 -7.49
CA GLU A 91 -8.03 -15.73 -6.39
C GLU A 91 -6.99 -15.06 -5.49
N LEU A 92 -6.06 -14.29 -6.06
CA LEU A 92 -5.12 -13.46 -5.32
C LEU A 92 -5.75 -12.21 -4.68
N GLY A 93 -7.06 -12.00 -4.85
CA GLY A 93 -7.82 -10.89 -4.26
C GLY A 93 -7.77 -9.58 -5.05
N TYR A 94 -7.14 -9.55 -6.24
CA TYR A 94 -7.13 -8.36 -7.08
C TYR A 94 -8.44 -8.17 -7.84
N ILE A 95 -8.83 -6.92 -8.03
CA ILE A 95 -10.10 -6.54 -8.65
C ILE A 95 -9.91 -6.44 -10.16
N ALA A 96 -10.79 -7.04 -10.95
CA ALA A 96 -10.76 -6.91 -12.39
C ALA A 96 -11.08 -5.46 -12.84
N ASN A 97 -10.33 -4.97 -13.81
CA ASN A 97 -10.56 -3.68 -14.47
C ASN A 97 -10.87 -3.89 -15.96
N PRO A 98 -12.13 -4.03 -16.35
CA PRO A 98 -12.52 -4.39 -17.72
C PRO A 98 -12.58 -3.20 -18.69
N ASP A 99 -11.96 -2.06 -18.39
CA ASP A 99 -11.95 -0.87 -19.27
C ASP A 99 -11.05 -1.10 -20.51
N PRO A 100 -11.61 -1.34 -21.71
CA PRO A 100 -10.79 -1.69 -22.87
C PRO A 100 -10.07 -0.47 -23.48
N VAL A 101 -10.45 0.74 -23.08
CA VAL A 101 -9.89 1.99 -23.62
C VAL A 101 -8.68 2.45 -22.82
N HIS A 102 -8.79 2.41 -21.48
CA HIS A 102 -7.76 2.91 -20.59
C HIS A 102 -6.91 1.78 -19.97
N ASN A 103 -7.35 0.53 -20.13
CA ASN A 103 -6.67 -0.66 -19.72
C ASN A 103 -6.69 -1.73 -20.83
N PRO A 104 -6.07 -1.46 -21.98
CA PRO A 104 -6.07 -2.40 -23.11
C PRO A 104 -5.35 -3.71 -22.81
N GLU A 105 -4.51 -3.72 -21.78
CA GLU A 105 -3.77 -4.90 -21.32
C GLU A 105 -4.61 -5.85 -20.47
N GLY A 106 -5.80 -5.43 -20.03
CA GLY A 106 -6.65 -6.23 -19.12
C GLY A 106 -6.06 -6.44 -17.73
N LEU A 107 -5.16 -5.56 -17.29
CA LEU A 107 -4.54 -5.60 -15.96
C LEU A 107 -5.60 -5.45 -14.85
N PRO A 108 -5.39 -6.02 -13.67
CA PRO A 108 -6.24 -5.76 -12.51
C PRO A 108 -6.29 -4.26 -12.16
N LEU A 109 -7.30 -3.86 -11.42
CA LEU A 109 -7.46 -2.49 -10.94
C LEU A 109 -6.22 -2.07 -10.13
N GLY A 110 -5.64 -0.93 -10.48
CA GLY A 110 -4.41 -0.45 -9.85
C GLY A 110 -3.11 -1.09 -10.32
N TRP A 111 -3.18 -2.08 -11.21
CA TRP A 111 -2.04 -2.51 -11.99
C TRP A 111 -1.95 -1.64 -13.23
N VAL A 112 -0.80 -1.03 -13.45
CA VAL A 112 -0.65 0.02 -14.47
C VAL A 112 0.61 -0.17 -15.30
N VAL A 113 0.56 0.33 -16.53
CA VAL A 113 1.75 0.40 -17.38
C VAL A 113 2.49 1.70 -17.12
N ASP A 114 3.73 1.60 -16.63
CA ASP A 114 4.64 2.72 -16.53
C ASP A 114 5.55 2.76 -17.75
N GLN A 115 5.55 3.86 -18.45
CA GLN A 115 6.46 4.14 -19.56
C GLN A 115 6.95 5.57 -19.45
N ASP A 116 8.26 5.75 -19.34
CA ASP A 116 8.84 7.08 -19.30
C ASP A 116 8.83 7.70 -20.69
N LYS A 117 8.00 8.72 -20.84
CA LYS A 117 7.90 9.56 -22.04
C LYS A 117 8.15 11.03 -21.71
N THR A 118 8.71 11.30 -20.50
CA THR A 118 8.91 12.68 -20.08
C THR A 118 10.12 13.28 -20.76
N LEU A 119 10.04 14.58 -21.02
CA LEU A 119 11.16 15.36 -21.56
C LEU A 119 12.41 15.26 -20.66
N ASP A 120 12.22 15.09 -19.35
CA ASP A 120 13.31 14.97 -18.38
C ASP A 120 14.08 13.66 -18.54
N ALA A 121 13.39 12.55 -18.82
CA ALA A 121 14.05 11.27 -19.09
C ALA A 121 14.82 11.33 -20.40
N ASP A 122 14.23 11.89 -21.45
CA ASP A 122 14.92 12.08 -22.75
C ASP A 122 16.11 13.01 -22.59
N LEU A 123 15.96 14.14 -21.91
CA LEU A 123 17.04 15.09 -21.65
C LEU A 123 18.16 14.49 -20.79
N MET A 124 17.80 13.71 -19.77
CA MET A 124 18.79 12.99 -18.93
C MET A 124 19.54 11.96 -19.74
N CYS A 125 18.85 11.17 -20.57
CA CYS A 125 19.46 10.17 -21.41
C CYS A 125 20.33 10.78 -22.52
N ASP A 126 19.90 11.89 -23.11
CA ASP A 126 20.65 12.59 -24.15
C ASP A 126 21.90 13.33 -23.58
N THR A 127 21.79 13.83 -22.34
CA THR A 127 22.87 14.58 -21.70
C THR A 127 23.88 13.66 -20.99
N PHE A 128 23.43 12.52 -20.48
CA PHE A 128 24.23 11.55 -19.72
C PHE A 128 23.90 10.12 -20.14
N PRO A 129 24.28 9.69 -21.36
CA PRO A 129 23.94 8.37 -21.90
C PRO A 129 24.35 7.20 -20.99
N GLU A 130 25.48 7.35 -20.29
CA GLU A 130 25.99 6.37 -19.33
C GLU A 130 25.13 6.21 -18.07
N THR A 131 24.15 7.09 -17.85
CA THR A 131 23.25 7.03 -16.68
C THR A 131 21.88 6.47 -17.04
N CYS A 132 21.65 6.26 -18.30
CA CYS A 132 20.43 5.68 -18.84
C CYS A 132 20.71 4.27 -19.32
N ASP A 133 20.27 3.31 -18.58
CA ASP A 133 20.02 2.00 -19.13
C ASP A 133 18.79 2.14 -20.04
N ALA A 134 19.02 2.11 -21.36
CA ALA A 134 17.99 2.31 -22.36
C ALA A 134 16.84 1.28 -22.24
N LEU A 135 17.12 0.09 -21.69
CA LEU A 135 16.13 -0.95 -21.44
C LEU A 135 15.24 -0.63 -20.25
N THR A 136 15.79 -0.10 -19.17
CA THR A 136 15.05 0.15 -17.94
C THR A 136 14.20 1.43 -17.96
N MET A 137 14.59 2.44 -18.75
CA MET A 137 13.91 3.73 -18.78
C MET A 137 12.87 3.88 -19.92
N ARG A 138 13.08 3.24 -21.05
CA ARG A 138 12.23 3.39 -22.25
C ARG A 138 11.25 2.23 -22.47
N GLU A 139 11.54 1.05 -21.96
CA GLU A 139 10.63 -0.10 -22.04
C GLU A 139 9.41 0.12 -21.14
N PRO A 140 8.19 -0.23 -21.62
CA PRO A 140 7.00 -0.24 -20.76
C PRO A 140 7.12 -1.31 -19.66
N TRP A 141 6.82 -0.93 -18.41
CA TRP A 141 6.81 -1.81 -17.26
C TRP A 141 5.41 -1.93 -16.66
N VAL A 142 5.08 -3.06 -16.12
CA VAL A 142 3.91 -3.22 -15.26
C VAL A 142 4.31 -2.93 -13.82
N GLY A 143 3.51 -2.13 -13.15
CA GLY A 143 3.68 -1.80 -11.74
C GLY A 143 2.35 -1.58 -11.04
N LEU A 144 2.41 -1.21 -9.77
CA LEU A 144 1.25 -0.97 -8.93
C LEU A 144 1.10 0.52 -8.64
N THR A 145 -0.15 0.99 -8.59
CA THR A 145 -0.48 2.32 -8.09
C THR A 145 -1.33 2.23 -6.83
N CYS A 146 -1.60 3.34 -6.17
CA CYS A 146 -2.30 3.41 -4.88
C CYS A 146 -3.60 2.59 -4.86
N SER A 147 -4.35 2.58 -5.96
CA SER A 147 -5.64 1.87 -6.04
C SER A 147 -5.53 0.34 -5.97
N ALA A 148 -4.36 -0.25 -6.25
CA ALA A 148 -4.16 -1.70 -6.08
C ALA A 148 -4.31 -2.15 -4.62
N CYS A 149 -3.91 -1.27 -3.68
CA CYS A 149 -3.94 -1.52 -2.24
C CYS A 149 -5.07 -0.77 -1.52
N HIS A 150 -5.61 0.28 -2.16
CA HIS A 150 -6.59 1.18 -1.56
C HIS A 150 -7.85 1.33 -2.43
N THR A 151 -8.41 0.23 -2.86
CA THR A 151 -9.77 0.10 -3.42
C THR A 151 -10.25 -1.31 -3.14
N ASN A 152 -11.47 -1.45 -2.66
CA ASN A 152 -12.03 -2.76 -2.34
C ASN A 152 -13.43 -2.93 -2.92
N GLU A 153 -13.86 -4.19 -2.99
CA GLU A 153 -15.22 -4.56 -3.34
C GLU A 153 -15.84 -5.40 -2.22
N ILE A 154 -17.08 -5.10 -1.91
CA ILE A 154 -17.93 -5.81 -0.97
C ILE A 154 -19.04 -6.50 -1.75
N THR A 155 -19.31 -7.77 -1.45
CA THR A 155 -20.43 -8.52 -2.01
C THR A 155 -21.44 -8.78 -0.91
N HIS A 156 -22.72 -8.55 -1.20
CA HIS A 156 -23.82 -8.93 -0.32
C HIS A 156 -25.04 -9.34 -1.13
N GLN A 157 -25.53 -10.55 -0.90
CA GLN A 157 -26.70 -11.11 -1.61
C GLN A 157 -26.58 -11.02 -3.15
N GLY A 158 -25.35 -11.25 -3.67
CA GLY A 158 -25.05 -11.22 -5.10
C GLY A 158 -24.90 -9.83 -5.71
N ARG A 159 -25.11 -8.75 -4.96
CA ARG A 159 -24.77 -7.37 -5.37
C ARG A 159 -23.30 -7.09 -5.04
N ARG A 160 -22.65 -6.27 -5.86
CA ARG A 160 -21.25 -5.87 -5.66
C ARG A 160 -21.19 -4.36 -5.48
N LEU A 161 -20.44 -3.92 -4.48
CA LEU A 161 -20.23 -2.54 -4.11
C LEU A 161 -18.75 -2.22 -4.10
N ARG A 162 -18.33 -1.17 -4.80
CA ARG A 162 -16.94 -0.70 -4.79
C ARG A 162 -16.79 0.50 -3.87
N VAL A 163 -15.73 0.46 -3.06
CA VAL A 163 -15.38 1.50 -2.09
C VAL A 163 -13.98 2.02 -2.38
N GLU A 164 -13.90 3.28 -2.79
CA GLU A 164 -12.64 3.95 -3.07
C GLU A 164 -11.90 4.28 -1.78
N GLY A 165 -10.59 4.08 -1.77
CA GLY A 165 -9.76 4.32 -0.60
C GLY A 165 -9.85 3.25 0.49
N ALA A 166 -10.67 2.21 0.33
CA ALA A 166 -10.79 1.12 1.28
C ALA A 166 -9.62 0.13 1.21
N PRO A 167 -9.28 -0.56 2.31
CA PRO A 167 -8.28 -1.62 2.33
C PRO A 167 -8.61 -2.72 1.32
N THR A 168 -7.65 -3.09 0.48
CA THR A 168 -7.80 -4.23 -0.45
C THR A 168 -7.85 -5.56 0.30
N LEU A 169 -8.41 -6.60 -0.35
CA LEU A 169 -8.28 -8.00 0.07
C LEU A 169 -7.17 -8.75 -0.67
N ALA A 170 -6.29 -8.08 -1.40
CA ALA A 170 -5.21 -8.73 -2.13
C ALA A 170 -4.24 -9.47 -1.20
N ASP A 171 -3.82 -10.67 -1.59
CA ASP A 171 -2.71 -11.42 -1.01
C ASP A 171 -1.42 -11.06 -1.78
N PHE A 172 -0.82 -9.95 -1.36
CA PHE A 172 0.37 -9.41 -1.99
C PHE A 172 1.59 -10.32 -1.82
N GLN A 173 1.74 -10.96 -0.65
CA GLN A 173 2.85 -11.88 -0.41
C GLN A 173 2.80 -13.08 -1.36
N ARG A 174 1.65 -13.72 -1.50
CA ARG A 174 1.47 -14.83 -2.43
C ARG A 174 1.72 -14.39 -3.87
N MET A 175 1.26 -13.21 -4.26
CA MET A 175 1.52 -12.68 -5.60
C MET A 175 3.02 -12.55 -5.89
N GLU A 176 3.82 -12.01 -4.95
CA GLU A 176 5.28 -11.91 -5.13
C GLU A 176 5.96 -13.29 -5.16
N GLU A 177 5.55 -14.22 -4.31
CA GLU A 177 6.07 -15.59 -4.28
C GLU A 177 5.76 -16.34 -5.58
N ASP A 178 4.52 -16.26 -6.03
CA ASP A 178 4.09 -16.91 -7.27
C ASP A 178 4.75 -16.28 -8.51
N LEU A 179 4.98 -14.96 -8.50
CA LEU A 179 5.74 -14.26 -9.54
C LEU A 179 7.19 -14.77 -9.62
N LEU A 180 7.86 -14.84 -8.49
CA LEU A 180 9.23 -15.37 -8.41
C LEU A 180 9.29 -16.84 -8.86
N GLN A 181 8.33 -17.67 -8.43
CA GLN A 181 8.27 -19.06 -8.83
C GLN A 181 8.01 -19.20 -10.34
N ALA A 182 7.12 -18.41 -10.91
CA ALA A 182 6.84 -18.37 -12.34
C ALA A 182 8.09 -18.02 -13.18
N LEU A 183 8.89 -17.05 -12.72
CA LEU A 183 10.17 -16.72 -13.37
C LEU A 183 11.17 -17.87 -13.29
N LYS A 184 11.29 -18.53 -12.14
CA LYS A 184 12.17 -19.70 -11.96
C LYS A 184 11.74 -20.87 -12.86
N ASP A 185 10.45 -21.16 -12.90
CA ASP A 185 9.90 -22.23 -13.75
C ASP A 185 10.15 -21.92 -15.23
N THR A 186 10.09 -20.65 -15.62
CA THR A 186 10.37 -20.21 -17.00
C THR A 186 11.81 -20.51 -17.41
N VAL A 187 12.78 -20.32 -16.52
CA VAL A 187 14.19 -20.63 -16.81
C VAL A 187 14.47 -22.13 -16.70
N ALA A 188 13.82 -22.83 -15.76
CA ALA A 188 14.07 -24.25 -15.51
C ALA A 188 13.48 -25.19 -16.59
N ASP A 189 12.34 -24.82 -17.18
CA ASP A 189 11.66 -25.58 -18.23
C ASP A 189 11.95 -25.00 -19.61
N ARG A 190 12.64 -25.79 -20.46
CA ARG A 190 13.06 -25.36 -21.79
C ARG A 190 11.89 -25.02 -22.72
N ASP A 191 10.82 -25.80 -22.68
CA ASP A 191 9.64 -25.55 -23.52
C ASP A 191 8.91 -24.28 -23.08
N ARG A 192 8.87 -24.03 -21.77
CA ARG A 192 8.33 -22.80 -21.18
C ARG A 192 9.17 -21.58 -21.54
N PHE A 193 10.49 -21.67 -21.42
CA PHE A 193 11.40 -20.63 -21.89
C PHE A 193 11.25 -20.34 -23.37
N ASP A 194 11.08 -21.39 -24.20
CA ASP A 194 10.90 -21.24 -25.64
C ASP A 194 9.60 -20.51 -26.02
N ARG A 195 8.51 -20.73 -25.27
CA ARG A 195 7.25 -19.98 -25.42
C ARG A 195 7.43 -18.53 -25.00
N PHE A 196 8.03 -18.33 -23.83
CA PHE A 196 8.31 -17.00 -23.27
C PHE A 196 9.21 -16.17 -24.20
N ALA A 197 10.33 -16.73 -24.63
CA ALA A 197 11.28 -16.04 -25.54
C ALA A 197 10.63 -15.66 -26.88
N ARG A 198 9.81 -16.55 -27.45
CA ARG A 198 9.05 -16.24 -28.67
C ARG A 198 8.08 -15.06 -28.49
N ALA A 199 7.42 -15.01 -27.33
CA ALA A 199 6.47 -13.94 -27.05
C ALA A 199 7.18 -12.60 -26.79
N VAL A 200 8.33 -12.62 -26.10
CA VAL A 200 9.10 -11.41 -25.74
C VAL A 200 9.90 -10.87 -26.92
N LEU A 201 10.66 -11.72 -27.59
CA LEU A 201 11.59 -11.30 -28.65
C LEU A 201 10.91 -11.18 -30.03
N GLY A 202 9.71 -11.73 -30.22
CA GLY A 202 8.98 -11.65 -31.48
C GLY A 202 9.79 -12.21 -32.66
N SER A 203 10.20 -11.35 -33.58
CA SER A 203 11.02 -11.73 -34.75
C SER A 203 12.53 -11.83 -34.43
N ASP A 204 13.00 -11.28 -33.33
CA ASP A 204 14.42 -11.30 -32.93
C ASP A 204 14.78 -12.54 -32.12
N GLN A 205 14.64 -13.71 -32.76
CA GLN A 205 14.95 -15.03 -32.17
C GLN A 205 16.41 -15.44 -32.41
N THR A 206 17.33 -14.48 -32.39
CA THR A 206 18.77 -14.77 -32.50
C THR A 206 19.27 -15.51 -31.28
N ILE A 207 20.39 -16.24 -31.42
CA ILE A 207 21.04 -16.91 -30.29
C ILE A 207 21.41 -15.87 -29.24
N ASP A 208 22.07 -14.79 -29.63
CA ASP A 208 22.51 -13.70 -28.74
C ASP A 208 21.32 -13.04 -28.03
N GLY A 209 20.18 -12.82 -28.74
CA GLY A 209 18.96 -12.27 -28.12
C GLY A 209 18.36 -13.18 -27.06
N ARG A 210 18.34 -14.49 -27.30
CA ARG A 210 17.84 -15.49 -26.34
C ARG A 210 18.78 -15.63 -25.14
N GLU A 211 20.08 -15.66 -25.35
CA GLU A 211 21.07 -15.71 -24.26
C GLU A 211 21.00 -14.44 -23.40
N SER A 212 20.86 -13.26 -24.01
CA SER A 212 20.66 -12.00 -23.30
C SER A 212 19.37 -12.00 -22.47
N LEU A 213 18.25 -12.50 -23.02
CA LEU A 213 16.98 -12.62 -22.30
C LEU A 213 17.10 -13.58 -21.10
N GLU A 214 17.74 -14.73 -21.27
CA GLU A 214 17.96 -15.71 -20.20
C GLU A 214 18.84 -15.12 -19.08
N LEU A 215 19.87 -14.32 -19.43
CA LEU A 215 20.70 -13.62 -18.46
C LEU A 215 19.87 -12.60 -17.66
N GLN A 216 19.09 -11.76 -18.33
CA GLN A 216 18.23 -10.77 -17.68
C GLN A 216 17.18 -11.41 -16.76
N LEU A 217 16.59 -12.55 -17.18
CA LEU A 217 15.68 -13.32 -16.32
C LEU A 217 16.38 -13.81 -15.05
N ASN A 218 17.59 -14.33 -15.19
CA ASN A 218 18.35 -14.79 -14.02
C ASN A 218 18.74 -13.64 -13.09
N GLU A 219 19.10 -12.46 -13.61
CA GLU A 219 19.35 -11.26 -12.80
C GLU A 219 18.09 -10.83 -12.04
N GLN A 220 16.93 -10.83 -12.70
CA GLN A 220 15.64 -10.52 -12.06
C GLN A 220 15.29 -11.55 -10.98
N ILE A 221 15.50 -12.85 -11.23
CA ILE A 221 15.29 -13.91 -10.24
C ILE A 221 16.18 -13.70 -9.01
N VAL A 222 17.46 -13.40 -9.21
CA VAL A 222 18.41 -13.13 -8.10
C VAL A 222 17.92 -11.95 -7.27
N TRP A 223 17.49 -10.87 -7.90
CA TRP A 223 16.94 -9.70 -7.21
C TRP A 223 15.66 -10.03 -6.43
N GLN A 224 14.69 -10.66 -7.09
CA GLN A 224 13.41 -11.03 -6.46
C GLN A 224 13.63 -12.03 -5.30
N GLN A 225 14.55 -13.00 -5.47
CA GLN A 225 14.88 -13.94 -4.42
C GLN A 225 15.50 -13.25 -3.20
N ALA A 226 16.43 -12.33 -3.42
CA ALA A 226 17.06 -11.58 -2.33
C ALA A 226 16.03 -10.74 -1.54
N LEU A 227 15.02 -10.23 -2.22
CA LEU A 227 13.90 -9.51 -1.58
C LEU A 227 12.98 -10.49 -0.83
N ALA A 228 12.59 -11.58 -1.46
CA ALA A 228 11.75 -12.62 -0.88
C ALA A 228 12.37 -13.22 0.40
N ASP A 229 13.66 -13.48 0.41
CA ASP A 229 14.40 -14.00 1.58
C ASP A 229 14.30 -13.06 2.82
N LYS A 230 13.97 -11.79 2.62
CA LYS A 230 13.77 -10.82 3.70
C LYS A 230 12.30 -10.56 4.02
N ASN A 231 11.43 -10.76 3.04
CA ASN A 231 10.01 -10.47 3.15
C ASN A 231 9.17 -11.71 3.48
N ALA A 232 9.63 -12.91 3.12
CA ALA A 232 8.94 -14.16 3.43
C ALA A 232 9.36 -14.69 4.81
N ALA A 233 8.73 -14.22 5.85
CA ALA A 233 8.96 -14.76 7.19
C ALA A 233 8.41 -16.19 7.28
N PRO A 234 9.21 -17.19 7.67
CA PRO A 234 8.80 -18.59 7.59
C PRO A 234 7.64 -18.96 8.53
N LYS A 235 7.41 -18.19 9.58
CA LYS A 235 6.35 -18.43 10.58
C LYS A 235 5.13 -17.54 10.42
N VAL A 236 5.20 -16.47 9.63
CA VAL A 236 4.13 -15.48 9.50
C VAL A 236 3.70 -15.37 8.06
N ARG A 237 2.58 -16.00 7.73
CA ARG A 237 1.91 -15.78 6.44
C ARG A 237 1.02 -14.55 6.57
N TYR A 238 1.15 -13.62 5.60
CA TYR A 238 0.31 -12.41 5.60
C TYR A 238 -1.13 -12.74 5.24
N GLY A 239 -1.30 -13.52 4.16
CA GLY A 239 -2.59 -13.81 3.57
C GLY A 239 -3.27 -12.56 3.03
N HIS A 240 -4.56 -12.67 2.81
CA HIS A 240 -5.37 -11.57 2.29
C HIS A 240 -5.46 -10.38 3.25
N ALA A 241 -5.61 -9.18 2.71
CA ALA A 241 -5.84 -7.91 3.41
C ALA A 241 -4.67 -7.39 4.26
N ARG A 242 -3.48 -7.97 4.19
CA ARG A 242 -2.36 -7.60 5.04
C ARG A 242 -1.03 -7.56 4.28
N LEU A 243 -0.14 -6.67 4.74
CA LEU A 243 1.23 -6.54 4.24
C LEU A 243 2.12 -5.94 5.34
N ASP A 244 3.32 -6.45 5.54
CA ASP A 244 4.37 -5.72 6.28
C ASP A 244 5.00 -4.67 5.36
N ALA A 245 4.22 -3.63 5.02
CA ALA A 245 4.64 -2.60 4.08
C ALA A 245 5.90 -1.87 4.54
N GLN A 246 6.03 -1.61 5.85
CA GLN A 246 7.21 -0.91 6.39
C GLN A 246 8.46 -1.78 6.30
N GLY A 247 8.36 -3.07 6.63
CA GLY A 247 9.45 -4.03 6.47
C GLY A 247 9.86 -4.18 5.00
N HIS A 248 8.90 -4.32 4.08
CA HIS A 248 9.18 -4.39 2.64
C HIS A 248 9.90 -3.15 2.11
N ILE A 249 9.44 -1.95 2.48
CA ILE A 249 10.08 -0.68 2.08
C ILE A 249 11.53 -0.62 2.58
N LEU A 250 11.76 -0.92 3.85
CA LEU A 250 13.09 -0.84 4.45
C LEU A 250 14.02 -1.92 3.89
N ASN A 251 13.55 -3.14 3.70
CA ASN A 251 14.31 -4.21 3.08
C ASN A 251 14.71 -3.86 1.65
N LYS A 252 13.78 -3.32 0.85
CA LYS A 252 14.06 -2.92 -0.53
C LYS A 252 15.09 -1.78 -0.59
N VAL A 253 14.98 -0.77 0.26
CA VAL A 253 15.98 0.30 0.33
C VAL A 253 17.36 -0.26 0.70
N ALA A 254 17.43 -1.12 1.70
CA ALA A 254 18.69 -1.78 2.08
C ALA A 254 19.31 -2.58 0.92
N LEU A 255 18.48 -3.29 0.12
CA LEU A 255 18.91 -3.99 -1.09
C LEU A 255 19.42 -3.05 -2.18
N THR A 256 18.72 -1.95 -2.42
CA THR A 256 19.05 -0.97 -3.47
C THR A 256 20.37 -0.26 -3.20
N ILE A 257 20.71 -0.02 -1.93
CA ILE A 257 21.94 0.68 -1.54
C ILE A 257 23.16 -0.25 -1.60
N ARG A 258 22.95 -1.55 -1.57
CA ARG A 258 24.02 -2.54 -1.53
C ARG A 258 23.69 -3.78 -2.34
N HIS A 259 24.74 -4.48 -2.79
CA HIS A 259 24.57 -5.75 -3.49
C HIS A 259 23.81 -6.77 -2.63
N PRO A 260 22.91 -7.59 -3.21
CA PRO A 260 22.03 -8.53 -2.51
C PRO A 260 22.70 -9.40 -1.44
N ASN A 261 23.95 -9.82 -1.66
CA ASN A 261 24.68 -10.73 -0.77
C ASN A 261 25.21 -10.08 0.54
N GLN A 262 24.91 -8.82 0.80
CA GLN A 262 25.52 -8.08 1.91
C GLN A 262 24.51 -7.44 2.88
N ILE A 263 23.26 -7.92 2.88
CA ILE A 263 22.21 -7.31 3.66
C ILE A 263 22.04 -7.98 5.01
N THR A 264 21.76 -7.15 6.00
CA THR A 264 21.35 -7.55 7.34
C THR A 264 19.81 -7.48 7.47
N ASN A 265 19.14 -8.21 8.13
CA ASN A 265 18.79 -8.69 9.37
C ASN A 265 17.40 -8.57 9.94
N VAL A 266 16.44 -7.73 9.46
CA VAL A 266 15.08 -7.72 9.97
C VAL A 266 14.18 -8.29 8.90
N LEU A 267 13.53 -9.40 9.22
CA LEU A 267 12.49 -9.96 8.35
C LEU A 267 11.25 -9.05 8.41
N ALA A 268 10.55 -8.95 7.29
CA ALA A 268 9.23 -8.36 7.27
C ALA A 268 8.22 -9.40 7.77
N ASP A 269 8.05 -9.49 9.09
CA ASP A 269 7.24 -10.50 9.76
C ASP A 269 6.16 -9.91 10.68
N ALA A 270 5.84 -8.65 10.49
CA ALA A 270 4.82 -7.93 11.25
C ALA A 270 3.77 -7.30 10.31
N PRO A 271 2.93 -8.12 9.64
CA PRO A 271 1.97 -7.61 8.68
C PRO A 271 0.92 -6.73 9.33
N ALA A 272 0.61 -5.61 8.66
CA ALA A 272 -0.45 -4.70 9.03
C ALA A 272 -1.56 -4.71 7.97
N SER A 273 -2.78 -4.38 8.36
CA SER A 273 -3.87 -4.11 7.42
C SER A 273 -3.54 -2.91 6.55
N TYR A 274 -3.95 -2.94 5.30
CA TYR A 274 -3.91 -1.74 4.47
C TYR A 274 -4.79 -0.66 5.12
N PRO A 275 -4.27 0.55 5.32
CA PRO A 275 -5.08 1.62 5.87
C PRO A 275 -6.09 2.13 4.85
N HIS A 276 -7.28 2.56 5.31
CA HIS A 276 -8.11 3.41 4.47
C HIS A 276 -7.44 4.77 4.25
N ILE A 277 -7.72 5.43 3.13
CA ILE A 277 -7.01 6.66 2.75
C ILE A 277 -7.90 7.90 2.60
N TRP A 278 -9.23 7.79 2.76
CA TRP A 278 -10.04 9.00 2.99
C TRP A 278 -9.62 9.68 4.28
N ASN A 279 -9.78 10.98 4.33
CA ASN A 279 -9.27 11.85 5.42
C ASN A 279 -7.74 11.85 5.63
N THR A 280 -6.94 11.19 4.78
CA THR A 280 -5.47 11.15 4.92
C THR A 280 -4.87 12.56 4.84
N SER A 281 -5.36 13.40 3.92
CA SER A 281 -4.95 14.79 3.77
C SER A 281 -5.29 15.69 4.98
N GLN A 282 -6.15 15.24 5.89
CA GLN A 282 -6.63 16.00 7.04
C GLN A 282 -5.91 15.66 8.35
N GLN A 283 -5.33 14.43 8.44
CA GLN A 283 -4.68 13.93 9.65
C GLN A 283 -3.26 14.50 9.81
N ASP A 284 -2.86 14.83 11.04
CA ASP A 284 -1.52 15.32 11.35
C ASP A 284 -0.46 14.21 11.49
N GLN A 285 -0.89 12.95 11.72
CA GLN A 285 -0.05 11.77 11.81
C GLN A 285 -0.56 10.68 10.88
N LEU A 286 0.33 10.09 10.07
CA LEU A 286 0.01 9.08 9.06
C LEU A 286 0.79 7.78 9.29
N GLN A 287 0.42 6.71 8.59
CA GLN A 287 0.79 5.33 8.89
C GLN A 287 0.23 4.87 10.26
N TRP A 288 0.31 3.57 10.56
CA TRP A 288 -0.23 3.02 11.81
C TRP A 288 0.48 3.57 13.05
N ASN A 289 1.78 3.82 12.97
CA ASN A 289 2.66 4.27 14.04
C ASN A 289 2.97 5.78 13.99
N GLY A 290 2.29 6.54 13.14
CA GLY A 290 2.53 7.98 13.04
C GLY A 290 3.90 8.37 12.48
N ILE A 291 4.69 7.43 11.93
CA ILE A 291 6.05 7.68 11.45
C ILE A 291 6.13 8.69 10.29
N ALA A 292 5.04 8.85 9.55
CA ALA A 292 4.92 9.82 8.48
C ALA A 292 4.07 11.03 8.95
N PRO A 293 4.67 12.04 9.58
CA PRO A 293 3.95 13.25 9.96
C PRO A 293 3.52 13.99 8.69
N ARG A 294 2.32 14.56 8.71
CA ARG A 294 1.84 15.46 7.66
C ARG A 294 2.61 16.78 7.69
N MET A 295 3.93 16.79 7.41
CA MET A 295 4.67 18.00 7.72
C MET A 295 5.91 18.18 6.86
N PHE A 296 5.77 18.94 5.80
CA PHE A 296 6.88 19.69 5.22
C PHE A 296 6.33 20.79 4.33
N LYS A 297 6.37 22.04 4.78
CA LYS A 297 6.04 23.20 3.94
C LYS A 297 7.30 23.88 3.49
N ILE A 298 7.43 24.07 2.18
CA ILE A 298 8.36 25.06 1.64
C ILE A 298 7.55 26.28 1.23
N ARG A 299 8.03 27.46 1.60
CA ARG A 299 7.51 28.69 1.05
C ARG A 299 8.26 28.99 -0.25
N PHE A 300 7.60 28.78 -1.38
CA PHE A 300 8.15 29.05 -2.71
C PHE A 300 7.31 30.15 -3.37
N LEU A 301 7.97 31.21 -3.86
CA LEU A 301 7.34 32.37 -4.53
C LEU A 301 6.17 33.03 -3.74
N GLY A 302 6.20 32.92 -2.39
CA GLY A 302 5.15 33.50 -1.55
C GLY A 302 4.04 32.54 -1.12
N GLU A 303 3.95 31.38 -1.75
CA GLU A 303 2.99 30.31 -1.50
C GLU A 303 3.61 29.23 -0.60
N ASN A 304 2.79 28.63 0.28
CA ASN A 304 3.20 27.47 1.08
C ASN A 304 2.90 26.20 0.29
N THR A 305 3.93 25.51 -0.19
CA THR A 305 3.81 24.23 -0.87
C THR A 305 4.05 23.09 0.10
N GLU A 306 3.12 22.14 0.13
CA GLU A 306 3.20 20.96 0.97
C GLU A 306 4.06 19.88 0.30
N LEU A 307 5.21 19.55 0.88
CA LEU A 307 6.08 18.47 0.40
C LEU A 307 6.00 17.20 1.28
N GLY A 308 5.32 17.25 2.42
CA GLY A 308 5.24 16.08 3.31
C GLY A 308 4.55 14.88 2.64
N ALA A 309 3.44 15.15 1.96
CA ALA A 309 2.76 14.14 1.16
C ALA A 309 3.66 13.60 0.04
N LEU A 310 4.40 14.47 -0.65
CA LEU A 310 5.34 14.06 -1.68
C LEU A 310 6.46 13.18 -1.12
N VAL A 311 7.06 13.56 0.02
CA VAL A 311 8.10 12.76 0.69
C VAL A 311 7.54 11.39 1.07
N ARG A 312 6.36 11.33 1.68
CA ARG A 312 5.68 10.08 2.03
C ARG A 312 5.42 9.22 0.79
N ASN A 313 4.74 9.75 -0.23
CA ASN A 313 4.35 9.01 -1.41
C ASN A 313 5.58 8.56 -2.24
N THR A 314 6.65 9.37 -2.27
CA THR A 314 7.91 8.97 -2.92
C THR A 314 8.59 7.86 -2.12
N SER A 315 8.56 7.89 -0.78
CA SER A 315 9.11 6.79 0.03
C SER A 315 8.32 5.48 -0.17
N GLU A 316 7.01 5.57 -0.29
CA GLU A 316 6.14 4.42 -0.54
C GLU A 316 6.39 3.81 -1.92
N VAL A 317 6.47 4.61 -2.98
CA VAL A 317 6.73 4.07 -4.33
C VAL A 317 8.14 3.48 -4.47
N ILE A 318 9.14 4.00 -3.76
CA ILE A 318 10.46 3.36 -3.67
C ILE A 318 10.31 1.94 -3.11
N GLY A 319 9.50 1.75 -2.08
CA GLY A 319 9.16 0.44 -1.52
C GLY A 319 8.34 -0.43 -2.46
N VAL A 320 7.43 0.17 -3.22
CA VAL A 320 6.54 -0.50 -4.18
C VAL A 320 7.15 -0.45 -5.59
N PHE A 321 8.34 -1.03 -5.75
CA PHE A 321 9.04 -1.33 -7.00
C PHE A 321 9.50 -0.15 -7.86
N ALA A 322 9.57 1.10 -7.39
CA ALA A 322 10.28 2.11 -8.16
C ALA A 322 11.76 1.73 -8.30
N HIS A 323 12.30 1.94 -9.49
CA HIS A 323 13.73 1.82 -9.73
C HIS A 323 14.45 3.04 -9.14
N LEU A 324 15.62 2.82 -8.58
CA LEU A 324 16.42 3.86 -7.93
C LEU A 324 17.91 3.56 -8.12
N GLU A 325 18.64 4.50 -8.66
CA GLU A 325 20.11 4.48 -8.74
C GLU A 325 20.75 5.33 -7.65
N THR A 326 21.58 4.71 -6.79
CA THR A 326 22.14 5.35 -5.60
C THR A 326 23.65 5.64 -5.71
N ASP A 327 24.19 5.87 -6.89
CA ASP A 327 25.61 6.16 -7.08
C ASP A 327 26.03 7.44 -6.35
N LYS A 328 27.13 7.37 -5.59
CA LYS A 328 27.69 8.52 -4.85
C LYS A 328 28.04 9.70 -5.72
N SER A 329 28.43 9.48 -6.97
CA SER A 329 28.77 10.56 -7.91
C SER A 329 27.59 11.48 -8.22
N LYS A 330 26.36 11.00 -8.01
CA LYS A 330 25.12 11.69 -8.34
C LYS A 330 24.46 12.41 -7.15
N VAL A 331 25.04 12.34 -5.95
CA VAL A 331 24.44 12.90 -4.70
C VAL A 331 24.00 14.36 -4.83
N LEU A 332 24.82 15.20 -5.46
CA LEU A 332 24.50 16.63 -5.62
C LEU A 332 23.38 16.90 -6.62
N ARG A 333 23.22 16.05 -7.63
CA ARG A 333 22.20 16.16 -8.69
C ARG A 333 20.89 15.44 -8.33
N GLY A 334 20.89 14.64 -7.29
CA GLY A 334 19.84 13.70 -6.93
C GLY A 334 20.06 12.32 -7.55
N TYR A 335 19.13 11.41 -7.29
CA TYR A 335 19.19 10.02 -7.77
C TYR A 335 18.23 9.81 -8.92
N PRO A 336 18.70 9.22 -10.05
CA PRO A 336 17.78 8.74 -11.09
C PRO A 336 16.79 7.74 -10.50
N SER A 337 15.51 7.91 -10.85
CA SER A 337 14.44 7.05 -10.35
C SER A 337 13.26 7.02 -11.32
N SER A 338 12.55 5.90 -11.36
CA SER A 338 11.30 5.80 -12.10
C SER A 338 10.12 6.49 -11.41
N ALA A 339 10.26 6.93 -10.15
CA ALA A 339 9.18 7.59 -9.40
C ALA A 339 8.60 8.79 -10.17
N ARG A 340 7.27 8.85 -10.30
CA ARG A 340 6.52 9.88 -11.03
C ARG A 340 6.09 10.98 -10.07
N VAL A 341 6.97 11.91 -9.80
CA VAL A 341 6.77 12.96 -8.78
C VAL A 341 5.57 13.84 -9.09
N ARG A 342 5.35 14.19 -10.35
CA ARG A 342 4.19 14.98 -10.79
C ARG A 342 2.88 14.24 -10.54
N GLU A 343 2.82 12.99 -10.92
CA GLU A 343 1.65 12.11 -10.73
C GLU A 343 1.40 11.85 -9.24
N LEU A 344 2.45 11.68 -8.42
CA LEU A 344 2.32 11.53 -6.96
C LEU A 344 1.69 12.78 -6.31
N ILE A 345 2.08 13.98 -6.74
CA ILE A 345 1.46 15.24 -6.27
C ILE A 345 -0.02 15.28 -6.69
N SER A 346 -0.33 14.90 -7.93
CA SER A 346 -1.69 14.93 -8.45
C SER A 346 -2.59 13.88 -7.80
N LEU A 347 -2.04 12.68 -7.51
CA LEU A 347 -2.75 11.62 -6.76
C LEU A 347 -3.13 12.10 -5.35
N GLU A 348 -2.22 12.76 -4.64
CA GLU A 348 -2.49 13.32 -3.32
C GLU A 348 -3.57 14.41 -3.37
N ARG A 349 -3.50 15.32 -4.36
CA ARG A 349 -4.54 16.34 -4.55
C ARG A 349 -5.91 15.75 -4.81
N GLN A 350 -5.99 14.64 -5.55
CA GLN A 350 -7.26 13.96 -5.75
C GLN A 350 -7.79 13.35 -4.45
N LEU A 351 -6.93 12.77 -3.61
CA LEU A 351 -7.32 12.24 -2.30
C LEU A 351 -7.92 13.32 -1.37
N GLU A 352 -7.54 14.59 -1.53
CA GLU A 352 -8.14 15.69 -0.75
C GLU A 352 -9.66 15.81 -0.95
N SER A 353 -10.19 15.35 -2.07
CA SER A 353 -11.62 15.35 -2.37
C SER A 353 -12.34 14.04 -2.07
N LEU A 354 -11.60 12.99 -1.65
CA LEU A 354 -12.20 11.69 -1.35
C LEU A 354 -12.96 11.71 -0.02
N GLN A 355 -14.26 11.54 -0.09
CA GLN A 355 -15.13 11.46 1.08
C GLN A 355 -15.12 10.05 1.66
N SER A 356 -15.35 9.95 2.97
CA SER A 356 -15.57 8.65 3.61
C SER A 356 -16.88 8.00 3.12
N PRO A 357 -16.91 6.66 2.98
CA PRO A 357 -18.11 5.97 2.50
C PRO A 357 -19.21 6.00 3.55
N ARG A 358 -20.43 6.35 3.15
CA ARG A 358 -21.62 6.22 3.98
C ARG A 358 -22.16 4.80 3.90
N TRP A 359 -22.76 4.32 4.99
CA TRP A 359 -23.42 3.02 5.00
C TRP A 359 -24.53 2.94 3.94
N PRO A 360 -24.47 1.97 3.02
CA PRO A 360 -25.44 1.85 1.93
C PRO A 360 -26.68 1.07 2.38
N GLU A 361 -27.63 1.73 3.00
CA GLU A 361 -28.85 1.11 3.60
C GLU A 361 -29.62 0.24 2.60
N GLU A 362 -29.68 0.64 1.32
CA GLU A 362 -30.38 -0.11 0.26
C GLU A 362 -29.74 -1.47 -0.04
N MET A 363 -28.46 -1.65 0.28
CA MET A 363 -27.73 -2.89 0.02
C MET A 363 -27.49 -3.70 1.29
N LEU A 364 -27.05 -3.06 2.36
CA LEU A 364 -26.62 -3.71 3.59
C LEU A 364 -27.68 -3.67 4.71
N GLY A 365 -28.85 -3.06 4.44
CA GLY A 365 -29.96 -2.94 5.39
C GLY A 365 -29.97 -1.60 6.12
N ALA A 366 -31.15 -1.21 6.55
CA ALA A 366 -31.39 0.05 7.25
C ALA A 366 -30.69 0.09 8.62
N ILE A 367 -30.23 1.27 9.01
CA ILE A 367 -29.70 1.53 10.35
C ILE A 367 -30.86 1.60 11.35
N ASP A 368 -30.72 0.91 12.49
CA ASP A 368 -31.59 1.09 13.64
C ASP A 368 -31.15 2.37 14.38
N TRP A 369 -31.80 3.49 14.05
CA TRP A 369 -31.46 4.80 14.58
C TRP A 369 -31.67 4.95 16.09
N ASP A 370 -32.61 4.22 16.69
CA ASP A 370 -32.82 4.22 18.13
C ASP A 370 -31.68 3.49 18.84
N LEU A 371 -31.26 2.35 18.29
CA LEU A 371 -30.12 1.60 18.79
C LEU A 371 -28.81 2.36 18.54
N ALA A 372 -28.64 3.02 17.40
CA ALA A 372 -27.48 3.87 17.09
C ALA A 372 -27.38 5.07 18.04
N ALA A 373 -28.50 5.71 18.41
CA ALA A 373 -28.51 6.79 19.40
C ALA A 373 -28.00 6.29 20.77
N ARG A 374 -28.44 5.11 21.20
CA ARG A 374 -27.90 4.46 22.40
C ARG A 374 -26.40 4.14 22.25
N GLY A 375 -25.99 3.64 21.08
CA GLY A 375 -24.59 3.36 20.79
C GLY A 375 -23.69 4.60 20.90
N ARG A 376 -24.19 5.77 20.51
CA ARG A 376 -23.51 7.04 20.68
C ARG A 376 -23.32 7.40 22.17
N GLU A 377 -24.29 7.09 23.03
CA GLU A 377 -24.15 7.27 24.48
C GLU A 377 -23.09 6.34 25.06
N VAL A 378 -23.08 5.07 24.62
CA VAL A 378 -22.05 4.08 25.02
C VAL A 378 -20.67 4.52 24.54
N PHE A 379 -20.52 5.03 23.32
CA PHE A 379 -19.28 5.53 22.75
C PHE A 379 -18.67 6.69 23.56
N ALA A 380 -19.51 7.55 24.11
CA ALA A 380 -19.09 8.67 24.95
C ALA A 380 -18.97 8.31 26.45
N ARG A 381 -19.46 7.13 26.86
CA ARG A 381 -19.46 6.68 28.24
C ARG A 381 -18.06 6.32 28.71
N LYS A 382 -17.62 6.88 29.84
CA LYS A 382 -16.36 6.52 30.44
C LYS A 382 -16.44 5.17 31.13
N ILE A 383 -15.54 4.28 30.76
CA ILE A 383 -15.33 2.99 31.41
C ILE A 383 -13.86 2.97 31.87
N ASP A 384 -13.63 2.73 33.15
CA ASP A 384 -12.30 2.81 33.77
C ASP A 384 -11.56 4.15 33.55
N GLY A 385 -12.31 5.23 33.37
CA GLY A 385 -11.78 6.59 33.23
C GLY A 385 -11.65 7.09 31.80
N GLU A 386 -11.75 6.23 30.80
CA GLU A 386 -11.62 6.56 29.38
C GLU A 386 -12.89 6.22 28.59
N SER A 387 -13.10 6.90 27.46
CA SER A 387 -14.16 6.61 26.50
C SER A 387 -13.59 6.45 25.10
N CYS A 388 -14.31 5.79 24.21
CA CYS A 388 -13.92 5.70 22.80
C CYS A 388 -13.73 7.11 22.19
N ALA A 389 -14.56 8.07 22.58
CA ALA A 389 -14.53 9.45 22.12
C ALA A 389 -13.28 10.23 22.53
N ASP A 390 -12.57 9.83 23.60
CA ASP A 390 -11.35 10.50 24.06
C ASP A 390 -10.19 10.27 23.07
N CYS A 391 -10.17 9.15 22.35
CA CYS A 391 -9.13 8.79 21.40
C CYS A 391 -9.59 8.92 19.93
N HIS A 392 -10.83 8.56 19.63
CA HIS A 392 -11.34 8.51 18.26
C HIS A 392 -12.12 9.77 17.87
N SER A 393 -11.54 10.54 16.95
CA SER A 393 -12.24 11.65 16.30
C SER A 393 -12.93 11.19 15.02
N HIS A 394 -14.02 11.86 14.67
CA HIS A 394 -14.72 11.71 13.39
C HIS A 394 -15.25 13.06 12.94
N MET A 395 -15.55 13.16 11.67
CA MET A 395 -16.04 14.38 11.00
C MET A 395 -17.30 14.06 10.20
N ALA A 396 -17.97 15.07 9.68
CA ALA A 396 -19.00 14.82 8.68
C ALA A 396 -18.34 14.14 7.45
N PRO A 397 -18.93 13.10 6.87
CA PRO A 397 -18.36 12.39 5.72
C PRO A 397 -18.00 13.30 4.54
N THR A 398 -18.70 14.40 4.38
CA THR A 398 -18.46 15.41 3.33
C THR A 398 -17.43 16.48 3.71
N ASP A 399 -16.93 16.48 4.94
CA ASP A 399 -15.90 17.42 5.35
C ASP A 399 -14.51 16.89 4.92
N THR A 400 -13.99 17.44 3.86
CA THR A 400 -12.67 17.13 3.31
C THR A 400 -11.63 18.23 3.56
N SER A 401 -11.99 19.28 4.33
CA SER A 401 -11.19 20.49 4.50
C SER A 401 -10.68 20.73 5.92
N SER A 402 -11.36 20.23 6.93
CA SER A 402 -10.97 20.44 8.33
C SER A 402 -9.75 19.61 8.71
N ASN A 403 -8.90 20.15 9.60
CA ASN A 403 -7.76 19.40 10.12
C ASN A 403 -8.19 18.49 11.27
N MET A 404 -7.63 17.29 11.29
CA MET A 404 -7.89 16.27 12.31
C MET A 404 -6.62 16.02 13.12
N LYS A 405 -6.68 16.32 14.42
CA LYS A 405 -5.63 15.94 15.35
C LYS A 405 -5.82 14.48 15.75
N ILE A 406 -4.79 13.68 15.52
CA ILE A 406 -4.80 12.26 15.82
C ILE A 406 -4.22 12.00 17.21
N SER A 407 -4.93 11.20 18.01
CA SER A 407 -4.41 10.71 19.29
C SER A 407 -3.37 9.63 19.03
N MET A 408 -2.20 9.76 19.67
CA MET A 408 -1.11 8.78 19.62
C MET A 408 -0.97 8.17 21.00
N THR A 409 -1.06 6.85 21.09
CA THR A 409 -0.93 6.12 22.35
C THR A 409 0.35 5.30 22.36
N PRO A 410 1.22 5.45 23.38
CA PRO A 410 2.45 4.66 23.52
C PRO A 410 2.18 3.15 23.50
N LEU A 411 3.08 2.38 22.90
CA LEU A 411 2.94 0.91 22.82
C LEU A 411 2.75 0.25 24.19
N ALA A 412 3.44 0.77 25.21
CA ALA A 412 3.36 0.24 26.57
C ALA A 412 1.95 0.33 27.20
N GLU A 413 1.10 1.23 26.71
CA GLU A 413 -0.26 1.45 27.21
C GLU A 413 -1.32 0.68 26.42
N LEU A 414 -1.02 0.25 25.18
CA LEU A 414 -2.01 -0.29 24.25
C LEU A 414 -2.31 -1.79 24.45
N GLY A 415 -1.35 -2.57 24.95
CA GLY A 415 -1.48 -4.02 25.09
C GLY A 415 -1.69 -4.80 23.78
N THR A 416 -1.55 -4.13 22.62
CA THR A 416 -1.70 -4.73 21.29
C THR A 416 -0.39 -5.29 20.75
N ASP A 417 -0.41 -5.93 19.57
CA ASP A 417 0.79 -6.34 18.85
C ASP A 417 1.71 -5.13 18.58
N VAL A 418 2.98 -5.25 18.92
CA VAL A 418 3.95 -4.14 18.87
C VAL A 418 4.89 -4.23 17.67
N PHE A 419 4.91 -5.37 16.97
CA PHE A 419 6.00 -5.71 16.06
C PHE A 419 6.05 -4.85 14.80
N THR A 420 4.92 -4.40 14.24
CA THR A 420 4.94 -3.47 13.11
C THR A 420 5.77 -2.22 13.41
N THR A 421 5.59 -1.65 14.59
CA THR A 421 6.33 -0.45 15.02
C THR A 421 7.74 -0.78 15.49
N CYS A 422 7.92 -1.84 16.29
CA CYS A 422 9.23 -2.25 16.79
C CYS A 422 10.18 -2.63 15.66
N ASN A 423 9.74 -3.45 14.71
CA ASN A 423 10.56 -3.81 13.56
C ASN A 423 11.00 -2.56 12.79
N THR A 424 10.11 -1.63 12.52
CA THR A 424 10.43 -0.37 11.83
C THR A 424 11.41 0.49 12.63
N PHE A 425 11.22 0.57 13.93
CA PHE A 425 12.08 1.35 14.83
C PHE A 425 13.49 0.77 14.92
N LEU A 426 13.60 -0.56 15.07
CA LEU A 426 14.86 -1.28 15.25
C LEU A 426 15.57 -1.65 13.92
N HIS A 427 14.92 -1.45 12.76
CA HIS A 427 15.46 -1.87 11.46
C HIS A 427 16.74 -1.13 11.10
N ARG A 428 17.86 -1.89 10.95
CA ARG A 428 19.16 -1.37 10.57
C ARG A 428 19.75 -2.09 9.37
N SER A 429 20.60 -1.41 8.66
CA SER A 429 21.37 -1.98 7.56
C SER A 429 22.70 -1.26 7.35
N LYS A 430 23.58 -1.90 6.59
CA LYS A 430 24.79 -1.26 6.16
C LYS A 430 24.48 -0.19 5.12
N PRO A 431 25.00 1.03 5.27
CA PRO A 431 24.54 2.17 4.47
C PRO A 431 25.09 2.20 3.04
N GLY A 432 26.04 1.34 2.69
CA GLY A 432 26.60 1.27 1.34
C GLY A 432 27.02 2.64 0.80
N ASN A 433 26.41 3.05 -0.31
CA ASN A 433 26.68 4.33 -0.95
C ASN A 433 26.25 5.55 -0.12
N PHE A 434 25.40 5.39 0.87
CA PHE A 434 24.89 6.49 1.70
C PHE A 434 25.77 6.80 2.91
N GLY A 435 26.73 5.94 3.26
CA GLY A 435 27.61 6.14 4.41
C GLY A 435 28.34 7.48 4.40
N GLY A 436 28.17 8.27 5.48
CA GLY A 436 28.72 9.60 5.65
C GLY A 436 27.94 10.75 4.98
N GLN A 437 26.83 10.44 4.29
CA GLN A 437 25.98 11.46 3.68
C GLN A 437 25.11 12.18 4.74
N LEU A 438 24.75 13.44 4.46
CA LEU A 438 23.82 14.22 5.29
C LEU A 438 22.38 13.80 4.98
N VAL A 439 21.58 13.62 6.02
CA VAL A 439 20.16 13.28 5.92
C VAL A 439 19.27 14.50 6.02
N ASP A 440 19.64 15.48 6.86
CA ASP A 440 18.79 16.61 7.20
C ASP A 440 19.56 17.94 7.29
N THR A 441 18.85 19.02 7.56
CA THR A 441 19.42 20.36 7.78
C THR A 441 20.10 20.53 9.15
N LYS A 442 19.98 19.55 10.04
CA LYS A 442 20.64 19.53 11.37
C LYS A 442 22.03 18.87 11.31
N PHE A 443 22.51 18.58 10.10
CA PHE A 443 23.80 17.95 9.85
C PHE A 443 23.91 16.50 10.37
N THR A 444 22.77 15.81 10.57
CA THR A 444 22.77 14.37 10.85
C THR A 444 23.40 13.62 9.69
N ARG A 445 24.42 12.80 9.97
CA ARG A 445 25.10 11.97 8.97
C ARG A 445 24.79 10.53 9.20
N ILE A 446 24.56 9.81 8.12
CA ILE A 446 24.47 8.35 8.14
C ILE A 446 25.82 7.78 8.56
N ASP A 447 25.84 6.90 9.55
CA ASP A 447 27.07 6.18 9.96
C ASP A 447 27.62 5.40 8.76
N ARG A 448 28.92 5.09 8.77
CA ARG A 448 29.59 4.44 7.64
C ARG A 448 29.55 2.92 7.72
N ASP A 449 29.40 2.39 8.91
CA ASP A 449 29.43 0.95 9.13
C ASP A 449 28.03 0.36 9.15
N GLU A 450 27.11 0.98 9.90
CA GLU A 450 25.72 0.57 10.02
C GLU A 450 24.87 1.70 10.61
N ASP A 451 23.63 1.84 10.14
CA ASP A 451 22.69 2.83 10.68
C ASP A 451 21.24 2.39 10.49
N TYR A 452 20.30 3.14 11.04
CA TYR A 452 18.87 2.91 10.84
C TYR A 452 18.48 3.03 9.38
N THR A 453 17.85 2.00 8.85
CA THR A 453 17.45 1.97 7.44
C THR A 453 16.42 3.06 7.11
N ARG A 454 15.63 3.52 8.08
CA ARG A 454 14.76 4.69 7.91
C ARG A 454 15.50 5.97 7.51
N LEU A 455 16.73 6.19 8.00
CA LEU A 455 17.56 7.33 7.57
C LEU A 455 17.98 7.20 6.11
N MET A 456 18.28 5.98 5.69
CA MET A 456 18.61 5.67 4.31
C MET A 456 17.41 5.86 3.40
N LEU A 457 16.20 5.48 3.86
CA LEU A 457 14.95 5.76 3.15
C LEU A 457 14.72 7.27 2.98
N VAL A 458 14.93 8.07 4.01
CA VAL A 458 14.84 9.54 3.91
C VAL A 458 15.85 10.08 2.90
N ASN A 459 17.10 9.62 2.92
CA ASN A 459 18.12 10.04 1.95
C ASN A 459 17.75 9.64 0.51
N ALA A 460 17.30 8.40 0.29
CA ALA A 460 16.83 7.91 -0.99
C ALA A 460 15.68 8.77 -1.53
N THR A 461 14.70 9.06 -0.69
CA THR A 461 13.51 9.85 -1.02
C THR A 461 13.88 11.29 -1.38
N VAL A 462 14.65 11.97 -0.53
CA VAL A 462 15.09 13.35 -0.78
C VAL A 462 15.97 13.41 -2.04
N GLY A 463 16.84 12.42 -2.25
CA GLY A 463 17.67 12.31 -3.44
C GLY A 463 16.83 12.11 -4.71
N THR A 464 15.80 11.27 -4.67
CA THR A 464 14.85 11.08 -5.76
C THR A 464 14.11 12.37 -6.12
N ILE A 465 13.54 13.06 -5.11
CA ILE A 465 12.83 14.33 -5.33
C ILE A 465 13.77 15.39 -5.91
N ARG A 466 15.02 15.45 -5.44
CA ARG A 466 16.04 16.35 -5.98
C ARG A 466 16.38 16.05 -7.42
N GLY A 467 16.46 14.77 -7.80
CA GLY A 467 16.68 14.33 -9.18
C GLY A 467 15.53 14.71 -10.12
N LYS A 468 14.35 14.99 -9.58
CA LYS A 468 13.12 15.34 -10.28
C LYS A 468 12.68 16.81 -10.06
N LEU A 469 13.62 17.70 -9.76
CA LEU A 469 13.31 19.07 -9.36
C LEU A 469 12.47 19.83 -10.41
N PHE A 470 12.69 19.60 -11.68
CA PHE A 470 11.90 20.23 -12.76
C PHE A 470 10.45 19.73 -12.78
N GLU A 471 10.22 18.44 -12.52
CA GLU A 471 8.86 17.89 -12.38
C GLU A 471 8.14 18.48 -11.16
N VAL A 472 8.86 18.64 -10.04
CA VAL A 472 8.34 19.29 -8.82
C VAL A 472 7.94 20.74 -9.12
N LEU A 473 8.83 21.49 -9.78
CA LEU A 473 8.56 22.89 -10.14
C LEU A 473 7.40 23.00 -11.13
N ALA A 474 7.34 22.14 -12.15
CA ALA A 474 6.24 22.10 -13.10
C ALA A 474 4.89 21.76 -12.43
N ALA A 475 4.88 20.84 -11.45
CA ALA A 475 3.68 20.50 -10.70
C ALA A 475 3.23 21.63 -9.73
N ILE A 476 4.19 22.42 -9.22
CA ILE A 476 3.90 23.56 -8.34
C ILE A 476 3.43 24.78 -9.16
N LEU A 477 4.03 24.99 -10.33
CA LEU A 477 3.74 26.15 -11.20
C LEU A 477 2.63 25.86 -12.22
N GLY A 478 2.23 24.61 -12.42
CA GLY A 478 1.13 24.24 -13.30
C GLY A 478 -0.22 24.74 -12.77
N GLU A 479 -1.02 25.25 -13.69
CA GLU A 479 -2.33 25.87 -13.45
C GLU A 479 -3.38 24.90 -12.90
N ASP A 480 -3.22 24.42 -11.66
CA ASP A 480 -4.35 23.88 -10.93
C ASP A 480 -4.29 24.36 -9.49
N ASP A 481 -5.27 25.21 -9.18
CA ASP A 481 -5.43 25.94 -7.93
C ASP A 481 -5.63 25.02 -6.72
N ARG A 482 -4.78 25.10 -5.77
CA ARG A 482 -4.90 25.37 -4.32
C ARG A 482 -3.92 24.60 -3.44
N PRO A 483 -3.29 25.25 -2.46
CA PRO A 483 -2.38 24.61 -1.53
C PRO A 483 -3.07 24.23 -0.23
N SER A 484 -2.75 23.05 0.29
CA SER A 484 -2.98 22.66 1.67
C SER A 484 -1.67 22.65 2.47
N GLY A 485 -1.75 23.03 3.69
CA GLY A 485 -0.59 23.38 4.51
C GLY A 485 -0.15 22.37 5.57
N ILE A 486 1.15 22.37 5.92
CA ILE A 486 1.80 21.43 6.84
C ILE A 486 2.91 22.00 7.72
N ARG A 487 3.20 21.32 8.84
CA ARG A 487 4.30 21.59 9.77
C ARG A 487 5.08 20.35 10.19
N THR A 488 6.38 20.50 10.53
CA THR A 488 7.30 19.43 10.99
C THR A 488 7.91 19.64 12.36
N GLU A 489 8.16 18.52 13.06
CA GLU A 489 9.25 18.37 14.03
C GLU A 489 9.73 16.92 14.06
N THR A 490 11.06 16.70 14.15
CA THR A 490 11.72 15.39 14.10
C THR A 490 12.75 15.23 15.21
N GLY A 491 12.80 14.08 15.85
CA GLY A 491 13.87 13.66 16.76
C GLY A 491 14.24 12.18 16.53
N LEU A 492 15.53 11.85 16.59
CA LEU A 492 16.10 10.53 16.30
C LEU A 492 17.11 10.11 17.36
N VAL A 493 17.12 8.84 17.76
CA VAL A 493 18.16 8.20 18.60
C VAL A 493 18.34 6.73 18.24
N THR A 494 19.56 6.22 18.40
CA THR A 494 20.10 4.95 17.89
C THR A 494 20.36 3.89 18.95
N GLU A 495 20.22 2.59 18.68
CA GLU A 495 21.15 1.48 18.95
C GLU A 495 20.66 0.06 18.51
N TYR A 496 21.53 -0.96 18.52
CA TYR A 496 21.72 -2.08 17.58
C TYR A 496 21.44 -3.51 18.10
N LEU A 497 21.05 -4.50 17.24
CA LEU A 497 21.07 -5.96 17.52
C LEU A 497 21.08 -6.87 16.27
N PRO A 498 21.70 -8.06 16.29
CA PRO A 498 21.73 -9.01 15.17
C PRO A 498 20.95 -10.31 15.39
N GLY A 499 20.39 -10.89 14.32
CA GLY A 499 19.86 -12.26 14.19
C GLY A 499 18.50 -12.55 14.84
N VAL A 500 17.57 -13.23 14.15
CA VAL A 500 16.18 -13.47 14.60
C VAL A 500 16.02 -14.86 15.20
N SER A 501 15.67 -14.92 16.51
CA SER A 501 15.06 -16.08 17.19
C SER A 501 13.81 -15.60 17.90
N ASP A 502 12.92 -16.51 18.32
CA ASP A 502 11.72 -16.12 19.10
C ASP A 502 12.12 -15.40 20.41
N ALA A 503 13.26 -15.79 21.00
CA ALA A 503 13.84 -15.09 22.13
C ALA A 503 14.25 -13.64 21.77
N LYS A 504 14.70 -13.39 20.54
CA LYS A 504 15.01 -12.05 20.06
C LYS A 504 13.74 -11.21 19.89
N LYS A 505 12.66 -11.76 19.31
CA LYS A 505 11.39 -11.05 19.18
C LYS A 505 10.83 -10.61 20.53
N LYS A 506 10.94 -11.48 21.54
CA LYS A 506 10.57 -11.13 22.92
C LYS A 506 11.45 -10.01 23.47
N ALA A 507 12.76 -10.07 23.27
CA ALA A 507 13.70 -9.03 23.70
C ALA A 507 13.43 -7.71 22.97
N ASP A 508 13.18 -7.74 21.65
CA ASP A 508 12.82 -6.56 20.85
C ASP A 508 11.52 -5.90 21.36
N ALA A 509 10.49 -6.70 21.71
CA ALA A 509 9.26 -6.20 22.30
C ALA A 509 9.49 -5.58 23.68
N GLU A 510 10.28 -6.22 24.53
CA GLU A 510 10.67 -5.69 25.85
C GLU A 510 11.44 -4.38 25.72
N GLU A 511 12.40 -4.29 24.78
CA GLU A 511 13.14 -3.09 24.48
C GLU A 511 12.19 -1.95 24.04
N CYS A 512 11.30 -2.20 23.08
CA CYS A 512 10.35 -1.21 22.61
C CYS A 512 9.39 -0.73 23.69
N LEU A 513 8.91 -1.62 24.56
CA LEU A 513 7.96 -1.28 25.63
C LEU A 513 8.59 -0.48 26.77
N THR A 514 9.91 -0.54 26.91
CA THR A 514 10.66 0.17 27.97
C THR A 514 11.20 1.53 27.53
N GLN A 515 11.19 1.83 26.22
CA GLN A 515 11.68 3.09 25.70
C GLN A 515 10.57 4.13 25.54
N GLU A 516 10.80 5.35 26.02
CA GLU A 516 9.95 6.51 25.75
C GLU A 516 10.40 7.17 24.43
N HIS A 517 9.77 6.82 23.32
CA HIS A 517 10.06 7.44 22.02
C HIS A 517 8.78 7.69 21.23
N PRO A 518 8.61 8.87 20.59
CA PRO A 518 7.39 9.24 19.85
C PRO A 518 7.01 8.28 18.71
N LEU A 519 7.98 7.55 18.15
CA LEU A 519 7.74 6.55 17.11
C LEU A 519 7.26 5.20 17.67
N LEU A 520 7.34 4.98 18.98
CA LEU A 520 6.88 3.76 19.65
C LEU A 520 5.44 3.93 20.15
N ALA A 521 4.56 4.23 19.23
CA ALA A 521 3.15 4.48 19.49
C ALA A 521 2.29 3.99 18.32
N TYR A 522 1.01 3.78 18.58
CA TYR A 522 0.00 3.64 17.53
C TYR A 522 -1.00 4.78 17.58
N LYS A 523 -1.53 5.12 16.41
CA LYS A 523 -2.55 6.14 16.28
C LYS A 523 -3.96 5.59 16.42
N ALA A 524 -4.83 6.31 17.13
CA ALA A 524 -6.27 6.12 17.04
C ALA A 524 -6.77 6.71 15.72
N ARG A 525 -7.21 5.87 14.79
CA ARG A 525 -7.67 6.31 13.48
C ARG A 525 -9.02 7.02 13.55
N SER A 526 -9.27 7.89 12.57
CA SER A 526 -10.63 8.38 12.31
C SER A 526 -11.57 7.19 12.09
N LEU A 527 -12.76 7.26 12.68
CA LEU A 527 -13.80 6.24 12.50
C LEU A 527 -14.73 6.53 11.32
N ASN A 528 -14.50 7.60 10.56
CA ASN A 528 -15.26 7.85 9.34
C ASN A 528 -15.17 6.64 8.39
N GLY A 529 -16.30 6.12 7.98
CA GLY A 529 -16.39 4.96 7.09
C GLY A 529 -15.78 3.67 7.66
N ILE A 530 -15.65 3.55 8.98
CA ILE A 530 -15.01 2.42 9.65
C ILE A 530 -15.63 1.07 9.26
N TRP A 531 -16.92 1.06 8.94
CA TRP A 531 -17.64 -0.13 8.52
C TRP A 531 -17.05 -0.82 7.29
N ALA A 532 -16.38 -0.06 6.41
CA ALA A 532 -15.79 -0.54 5.16
C ALA A 532 -14.30 -0.93 5.29
N THR A 533 -13.76 -1.09 6.50
CA THR A 533 -12.31 -1.24 6.71
C THR A 533 -11.90 -2.57 7.35
N ALA A 534 -12.78 -3.56 7.33
CA ALA A 534 -12.46 -4.90 7.83
C ALA A 534 -11.29 -5.55 7.02
N PRO A 535 -10.49 -6.44 7.66
CA PRO A 535 -10.47 -6.82 9.05
C PRO A 535 -9.83 -5.74 9.95
N TYR A 536 -10.16 -5.76 11.24
CA TYR A 536 -9.86 -4.70 12.19
C TYR A 536 -8.60 -4.96 13.01
N LEU A 537 -8.24 -3.99 13.86
CA LEU A 537 -6.92 -3.72 14.44
C LEU A 537 -5.88 -3.36 13.35
N HIS A 538 -4.73 -2.82 13.78
CA HIS A 538 -3.68 -2.41 12.86
C HIS A 538 -3.12 -3.59 12.04
N ASN A 539 -3.18 -4.80 12.57
CA ASN A 539 -2.67 -6.02 11.94
C ASN A 539 -3.77 -6.93 11.34
N GLY A 540 -5.02 -6.48 11.29
CA GLY A 540 -6.13 -7.26 10.73
C GLY A 540 -6.49 -8.53 11.49
N SER A 541 -6.18 -8.59 12.78
CA SER A 541 -6.35 -9.78 13.61
C SER A 541 -7.76 -9.97 14.18
N VAL A 542 -8.72 -9.12 13.79
CA VAL A 542 -10.12 -9.20 14.22
C VAL A 542 -11.04 -9.05 13.03
N PRO A 543 -11.93 -10.01 12.74
CA PRO A 543 -12.68 -10.04 11.48
C PRO A 543 -13.81 -9.01 11.37
N THR A 544 -14.50 -8.67 12.47
CA THR A 544 -15.69 -7.81 12.45
C THR A 544 -15.65 -6.73 13.54
N LEU A 545 -16.42 -5.66 13.38
CA LEU A 545 -16.60 -4.64 14.44
C LEU A 545 -17.18 -5.24 15.72
N TYR A 546 -18.15 -6.15 15.58
CA TYR A 546 -18.72 -6.83 16.74
C TYR A 546 -17.64 -7.62 17.52
N ASP A 547 -16.80 -8.36 16.79
CA ASP A 547 -15.74 -9.16 17.42
C ASP A 547 -14.66 -8.25 18.05
N LEU A 548 -14.42 -7.04 17.51
CA LEU A 548 -13.52 -6.05 18.09
C LEU A 548 -13.98 -5.58 19.49
N LEU A 549 -15.28 -5.57 19.73
CA LEU A 549 -15.89 -5.16 21.00
C LEU A 549 -15.96 -6.32 22.02
N LEU A 550 -15.47 -7.50 21.69
CA LEU A 550 -15.27 -8.60 22.62
C LEU A 550 -13.89 -8.51 23.29
N PRO A 551 -13.74 -9.02 24.52
CA PRO A 551 -12.44 -9.14 25.16
C PRO A 551 -11.54 -10.13 24.40
N ALA A 552 -10.24 -9.88 24.40
CA ALA A 552 -9.25 -10.83 23.90
C ALA A 552 -8.84 -11.81 25.02
N ARG A 553 -8.58 -13.08 24.68
CA ARG A 553 -7.95 -14.02 25.64
C ARG A 553 -6.52 -13.64 25.92
N MET A 554 -5.75 -13.34 24.88
CA MET A 554 -4.36 -12.91 25.00
C MET A 554 -4.29 -11.49 25.58
N ARG A 555 -3.60 -11.31 26.69
CA ARG A 555 -3.59 -10.04 27.45
C ARG A 555 -2.29 -9.27 27.38
N ASN A 556 -1.17 -9.95 27.26
CA ASN A 556 0.13 -9.32 27.33
C ASN A 556 1.06 -9.80 26.21
N VAL A 557 1.44 -8.89 25.34
CA VAL A 557 2.31 -9.16 24.18
C VAL A 557 3.76 -9.49 24.54
N ALA A 558 4.28 -8.98 25.65
CA ALA A 558 5.65 -9.24 26.07
C ALA A 558 5.80 -10.61 26.75
N THR A 559 4.78 -11.05 27.49
CA THR A 559 4.81 -12.29 28.28
C THR A 559 3.93 -13.39 27.69
N ALA A 560 3.11 -13.08 26.70
CA ALA A 560 2.10 -13.97 26.11
C ALA A 560 1.12 -14.58 27.13
N LEU A 561 0.88 -13.86 28.24
CA LEU A 561 -0.07 -14.31 29.26
C LEU A 561 -1.51 -14.14 28.79
N ASP A 562 -2.32 -15.15 29.06
CA ASP A 562 -3.75 -15.10 28.79
C ASP A 562 -4.50 -14.33 29.90
N ALA A 563 -5.63 -13.74 29.51
CA ALA A 563 -6.55 -13.13 30.45
C ALA A 563 -7.25 -14.22 31.30
N GLU A 564 -7.41 -13.96 32.58
CA GLU A 564 -8.28 -14.78 33.46
C GLU A 564 -9.75 -14.48 33.10
N LEU A 565 -10.26 -15.13 32.05
CA LEU A 565 -11.66 -15.06 31.64
C LEU A 565 -12.35 -16.39 31.90
N PRO A 566 -13.67 -16.40 32.20
CA PRO A 566 -14.46 -17.63 32.22
C PRO A 566 -14.25 -18.46 30.94
N GLU A 567 -14.25 -19.78 31.08
CA GLU A 567 -14.04 -20.68 29.95
C GLU A 567 -15.10 -20.51 28.84
N ASP A 568 -16.33 -20.17 29.25
CA ASP A 568 -17.48 -19.91 28.37
C ASP A 568 -17.61 -18.45 27.94
N ALA A 569 -16.68 -17.56 28.31
CA ALA A 569 -16.74 -16.16 27.91
C ALA A 569 -16.62 -16.00 26.40
N ALA A 570 -17.52 -15.21 25.82
CA ALA A 570 -17.39 -14.79 24.43
C ALA A 570 -16.14 -13.91 24.26
N THR A 571 -15.22 -14.32 23.41
CA THR A 571 -13.95 -13.64 23.16
C THR A 571 -13.72 -13.44 21.67
N ARG A 572 -12.77 -12.56 21.33
CA ARG A 572 -12.29 -12.40 19.94
C ARG A 572 -11.83 -13.75 19.38
N PRO A 573 -12.18 -14.07 18.12
CA PRO A 573 -11.70 -15.30 17.48
C PRO A 573 -10.17 -15.26 17.32
N GLU A 574 -9.50 -16.35 17.63
CA GLU A 574 -8.06 -16.53 17.37
C GLU A 574 -7.80 -17.22 16.02
N VAL A 575 -8.84 -17.80 15.42
CA VAL A 575 -8.79 -18.45 14.11
C VAL A 575 -10.02 -18.06 13.29
N PHE A 576 -9.82 -17.56 12.07
CA PHE A 576 -10.92 -17.18 11.18
C PHE A 576 -10.46 -17.15 9.72
N GLY A 577 -11.41 -17.19 8.79
CA GLY A 577 -11.15 -17.10 7.36
C GLY A 577 -11.04 -15.66 6.85
N VAL A 578 -10.16 -15.41 5.87
CA VAL A 578 -9.95 -14.11 5.22
C VAL A 578 -9.82 -14.29 3.71
N GLY A 579 -10.37 -13.33 2.95
CA GLY A 579 -10.24 -13.26 1.48
C GLY A 579 -11.57 -13.26 0.75
N SER A 580 -12.66 -13.73 1.37
CA SER A 580 -14.01 -13.59 0.82
C SER A 580 -14.43 -12.12 0.79
N ARG A 581 -15.07 -11.69 -0.30
CA ARG A 581 -15.71 -10.36 -0.41
C ARG A 581 -17.14 -10.33 0.13
N GLU A 582 -17.68 -11.49 0.53
CA GLU A 582 -19.04 -11.55 1.13
C GLU A 582 -19.05 -10.86 2.48
N PHE A 583 -20.04 -10.00 2.71
CA PHE A 583 -20.10 -9.09 3.85
C PHE A 583 -21.22 -9.45 4.81
N ASP A 584 -20.94 -9.44 6.10
CA ASP A 584 -21.91 -9.57 7.18
C ASP A 584 -22.32 -8.18 7.70
N PRO A 585 -23.50 -7.68 7.35
CA PRO A 585 -23.96 -6.36 7.77
C PRO A 585 -24.41 -6.30 9.24
N VAL A 586 -24.54 -7.44 9.91
CA VAL A 586 -24.94 -7.53 11.32
C VAL A 586 -23.75 -7.37 12.24
N LYS A 587 -22.68 -8.12 11.96
CA LYS A 587 -21.41 -8.00 12.71
C LYS A 587 -20.52 -6.89 12.17
N VAL A 588 -20.76 -6.41 10.97
CA VAL A 588 -20.00 -5.42 10.21
C VAL A 588 -18.55 -5.86 9.96
N GLY A 589 -18.39 -6.63 8.91
CA GLY A 589 -17.10 -7.18 8.45
C GLY A 589 -17.31 -8.24 7.39
N PHE A 590 -16.23 -8.81 6.87
CA PHE A 590 -16.34 -9.88 5.89
C PHE A 590 -16.74 -11.21 6.56
N VAL A 591 -17.47 -12.05 5.81
CA VAL A 591 -17.78 -13.41 6.26
C VAL A 591 -16.49 -14.16 6.52
N SER A 592 -16.33 -14.69 7.73
CA SER A 592 -15.07 -15.22 8.25
C SER A 592 -15.08 -16.74 8.52
N GLY A 593 -16.04 -17.48 7.96
CA GLY A 593 -16.07 -18.94 8.01
C GLY A 593 -14.86 -19.55 7.29
N LEU A 594 -14.26 -20.59 7.86
CA LEU A 594 -13.03 -21.21 7.32
C LEU A 594 -13.24 -21.86 5.95
N ASP A 595 -14.40 -22.43 5.71
CA ASP A 595 -14.79 -23.10 4.46
C ASP A 595 -15.18 -22.14 3.33
N GLN A 596 -15.30 -20.84 3.64
CA GLN A 596 -15.75 -19.81 2.73
C GLN A 596 -14.61 -18.86 2.31
N ASN A 597 -13.39 -19.13 2.77
CA ASN A 597 -12.26 -18.24 2.62
C ASN A 597 -11.00 -18.96 2.14
N PRO A 598 -10.20 -18.35 1.26
CA PRO A 598 -8.99 -18.97 0.74
C PRO A 598 -7.83 -18.99 1.75
N PHE A 599 -7.85 -18.14 2.77
CA PHE A 599 -6.81 -18.04 3.78
C PHE A 599 -7.37 -18.20 5.19
N THR A 600 -6.65 -18.93 6.05
CA THR A 600 -6.96 -19.05 7.48
C THR A 600 -5.99 -18.21 8.29
N PHE A 601 -6.51 -17.13 8.89
CA PHE A 601 -5.78 -16.36 9.90
C PHE A 601 -5.67 -17.16 11.20
N ARG A 602 -4.51 -17.09 11.85
CA ARG A 602 -4.26 -17.69 13.18
C ARG A 602 -3.49 -16.71 14.06
N ALA A 603 -3.98 -16.46 15.26
CA ALA A 603 -3.25 -15.69 16.28
C ALA A 603 -2.20 -16.57 17.00
N ARG A 604 -2.38 -17.90 16.97
CA ARG A 604 -1.46 -18.89 17.56
C ARG A 604 -1.04 -19.94 16.53
N GLY A 605 0.19 -20.43 16.69
CA GLY A 605 0.71 -21.57 15.94
C GLY A 605 0.04 -22.89 16.33
N GLU A 606 0.41 -23.96 15.62
CA GLU A 606 -0.07 -25.33 15.92
C GLU A 606 0.45 -25.82 17.27
N ASP A 607 1.54 -25.27 17.76
CA ASP A 607 2.12 -25.50 19.08
C ASP A 607 1.37 -24.76 20.22
N GLY A 608 0.37 -23.96 19.89
CA GLY A 608 -0.39 -23.11 20.80
C GLY A 608 0.31 -21.79 21.19
N GLU A 609 1.55 -21.58 20.72
CA GLU A 609 2.28 -20.35 21.01
C GLU A 609 1.75 -19.18 20.19
N PRO A 610 1.69 -17.97 20.75
CA PRO A 610 1.31 -16.77 20.03
C PRO A 610 2.26 -16.47 18.87
N ILE A 611 1.70 -16.07 17.72
CA ILE A 611 2.48 -15.68 16.54
C ILE A 611 2.73 -14.17 16.60
N PRO A 612 3.99 -13.69 16.75
CA PRO A 612 4.32 -12.27 16.66
C PRO A 612 3.86 -11.68 15.32
N GLY A 613 3.24 -10.50 15.34
CA GLY A 613 2.59 -9.89 14.18
C GLY A 613 1.12 -10.29 13.99
N ASN A 614 0.63 -11.32 14.70
CA ASN A 614 -0.75 -11.81 14.62
C ASN A 614 -1.56 -11.67 15.91
N PHE A 615 -1.08 -10.96 16.92
CA PHE A 615 -1.80 -10.85 18.18
C PHE A 615 -3.12 -10.11 17.99
N ASN A 616 -4.20 -10.65 18.54
CA ASN A 616 -5.54 -10.02 18.57
C ASN A 616 -5.84 -9.30 19.89
N SER A 617 -4.81 -9.10 20.73
CA SER A 617 -4.87 -8.41 22.00
C SER A 617 -4.92 -6.89 21.86
N GLY A 618 -5.16 -6.23 22.98
CA GLY A 618 -5.25 -4.77 23.07
C GLY A 618 -6.60 -4.21 22.63
N HIS A 619 -6.73 -2.90 22.69
CA HIS A 619 -8.00 -2.21 22.46
C HIS A 619 -9.11 -2.70 23.42
N ASP A 620 -8.73 -2.97 24.68
CA ASP A 620 -9.60 -3.55 25.71
C ASP A 620 -10.18 -2.49 26.67
N TYR A 621 -10.42 -1.29 26.19
CA TYR A 621 -10.94 -0.13 26.94
C TYR A 621 -12.33 -0.39 27.54
N GLY A 622 -12.40 -1.30 28.51
CA GLY A 622 -13.64 -1.70 29.17
C GLY A 622 -14.56 -2.59 28.34
N THR A 623 -14.08 -3.17 27.23
CA THR A 623 -14.90 -4.05 26.36
C THR A 623 -15.43 -5.28 27.09
N ALA A 624 -14.69 -5.80 28.08
CA ALA A 624 -15.15 -6.90 28.94
C ALA A 624 -16.40 -6.53 29.76
N GLY A 625 -16.59 -5.26 30.10
CA GLY A 625 -17.75 -4.75 30.85
C GLY A 625 -18.96 -4.38 29.98
N LEU A 626 -18.84 -4.45 28.65
CA LEU A 626 -19.97 -4.16 27.76
C LEU A 626 -21.00 -5.29 27.80
N SER A 627 -22.28 -4.94 27.90
CA SER A 627 -23.37 -5.88 27.66
C SER A 627 -23.49 -6.21 26.17
N GLU A 628 -24.16 -7.31 25.84
CA GLU A 628 -24.48 -7.67 24.46
C GLU A 628 -25.27 -6.54 23.76
N GLU A 629 -26.19 -5.90 24.47
CA GLU A 629 -26.98 -4.80 23.94
C GLU A 629 -26.11 -3.56 23.69
N ASP A 630 -25.16 -3.24 24.56
CA ASP A 630 -24.20 -2.16 24.36
C ASP A 630 -23.30 -2.40 23.14
N ARG A 631 -22.83 -3.65 22.93
CA ARG A 631 -22.03 -4.00 21.73
C ARG A 631 -22.83 -3.81 20.46
N ARG A 632 -24.06 -4.30 20.40
CA ARG A 632 -24.95 -4.11 19.25
C ARG A 632 -25.23 -2.64 18.99
N ALA A 633 -25.49 -1.88 20.05
CA ALA A 633 -25.72 -0.44 19.96
C ALA A 633 -24.50 0.29 19.40
N LEU A 634 -23.29 -0.05 19.86
CA LEU A 634 -22.05 0.50 19.33
C LEU A 634 -21.86 0.16 17.84
N VAL A 635 -22.10 -1.09 17.42
CA VAL A 635 -22.01 -1.49 16.01
C VAL A 635 -22.97 -0.65 15.15
N GLU A 636 -24.23 -0.47 15.59
CA GLU A 636 -25.19 0.38 14.88
C GLU A 636 -24.74 1.85 14.80
N TYR A 637 -24.17 2.38 15.88
CA TYR A 637 -23.62 3.74 15.86
C TYR A 637 -22.44 3.85 14.89
N LEU A 638 -21.53 2.87 14.86
CA LEU A 638 -20.36 2.87 13.98
C LEU A 638 -20.73 2.80 12.48
N LYS A 639 -21.90 2.25 12.12
CA LYS A 639 -22.44 2.33 10.76
C LYS A 639 -22.77 3.77 10.35
N THR A 640 -23.08 4.64 11.31
CA THR A 640 -23.47 6.04 11.03
C THR A 640 -22.26 6.96 10.76
N LEU A 641 -21.05 6.51 11.09
CA LEU A 641 -19.80 7.27 10.93
C LEU A 641 -19.19 7.00 9.56
#